data_73fa927183f9675f7349a6fa7754f567
#
_entry.id   73fa927183f9675f7349a6fa7754f567
#
_cell.length_a   1.000
_cell.length_b   1.000
_cell.length_c   1.000
_cell.angle_alpha   90.00
_cell.angle_beta   90.00
_cell.angle_gamma   90.00
#
_symmetry.space_group_name_H-M   'P 1'
#
loop_
_entity.id
_entity.type
_entity.pdbx_description
1 polymer ?
#
loop_
_entity_poly.entity_id
_entity_poly.type
_entity_poly.pdbx_seq_one_letter_code
_entity_poly.pdbx_strand_id
1 'polypeptide(L)'
;MARRVRGKISFQTDWKVEFPWVEDIKDDRHSARCAVCGTTFSITSMGRTALTSHASGNKHKKNVNSVDKTAPIQIWATTSAPETSKASEPSPLPSSSVIQPSSAAVIPGASMNLPAEDSLIPKSASTTRCLDNFLLKDDVTRAEALWCLETVMNHNSLRSAASSVNMFKRMFPNDRVANNMKLQKDKISYVIVYGLAPYFYDKLKSVLKECEHFVLGFDESVNKIAQKQQMDLSVRIWDSNVNKVMCRYVTSIFLNHATAEDLLQAMKTGLEGFDMMKIIQLSMDGPNVNFKVLRLLQQDSRSDPESPQLLDIGSCGLHTVHNAFKTGIKKSGWEIIEFLRALYNLFKEAPSRRGDYTEASNSHVFPLRVCSIRWIENGKVARRAMEILPLVEKYVNIVKTTAKEPSCNSFSVVCKALQDKLLQAKIAFFEALASDVEPFLVEFQSDSPMAPFLFDCLTFIVMTAMKRIVKTEIIEKTPLHKIDVFKQNADKTFVNLKDVKHVELGYSTRAALRKCKNASEKDILIFRKECRNVLQFFVSNLLLKSPLKYSLTKALTFLNPYHISSKDSCVKQLTTALDHLLTANLLPASTVERADREYRFLCSQSNVIEEMKTYSKSETRLDTFWVQFIEGKKEYENLFKVVKLLLILSHGSANIERGFSVNKEILVENLKEPSLIAQRRIFDFVSNEPGGLMKLDIPKAMIHAVRNAYSMYSEALAEQQCANKKIFKLAEERKRAATEIKQLEAKKLMLLEDVQRAVSAIDEKVKDLKK
;
A
#
# COMPACT_ATOMS: atom_id res chain seq x y z
N MET A 1 31.82 -32.50 -0.44
CA MET A 1 32.37 -32.19 0.91
C MET A 1 31.23 -32.18 1.92
N ALA A 2 31.30 -33.07 2.90
CA ALA A 2 30.24 -33.21 3.92
C ALA A 2 30.09 -31.95 4.75
N ARG A 3 28.84 -31.48 4.93
CA ARG A 3 28.51 -30.41 5.86
C ARG A 3 29.03 -30.84 7.26
N ARG A 4 30.00 -30.09 7.79
CA ARG A 4 30.33 -30.18 9.23
C ARG A 4 29.07 -29.84 10.01
N VAL A 5 28.46 -30.83 10.62
CA VAL A 5 27.43 -30.67 11.63
C VAL A 5 28.08 -29.92 12.77
N ARG A 6 27.74 -28.66 12.99
CA ARG A 6 28.14 -27.90 14.20
C ARG A 6 27.59 -28.68 15.40
N GLY A 7 28.46 -29.17 16.26
CA GLY A 7 28.05 -29.84 17.49
C GLY A 7 27.15 -28.96 18.33
N LYS A 8 26.20 -29.55 19.05
CA LYS A 8 25.32 -28.84 19.98
C LYS A 8 26.17 -28.22 21.09
N ILE A 9 26.01 -26.92 21.32
CA ILE A 9 26.73 -26.18 22.34
C ILE A 9 26.11 -26.51 23.72
N SER A 10 26.97 -26.87 24.71
CA SER A 10 26.54 -27.15 26.07
C SER A 10 26.83 -25.95 26.98
N PHE A 11 26.11 -25.85 28.08
CA PHE A 11 26.29 -24.82 29.10
C PHE A 11 27.72 -24.85 29.66
N GLN A 12 28.33 -23.66 29.78
CA GLN A 12 29.68 -23.48 30.37
C GLN A 12 29.55 -22.80 31.71
N THR A 13 30.18 -23.37 32.75
CA THR A 13 30.13 -22.85 34.11
C THR A 13 30.68 -21.43 34.25
N ASP A 14 31.65 -21.05 33.38
CA ASP A 14 32.24 -19.72 33.34
C ASP A 14 31.26 -18.63 32.96
N TRP A 15 30.16 -18.99 32.32
CA TRP A 15 29.11 -18.03 31.99
C TRP A 15 28.37 -17.49 33.19
N LYS A 16 28.37 -18.20 34.36
CA LYS A 16 27.80 -17.70 35.60
C LYS A 16 28.58 -16.49 36.17
N VAL A 17 29.85 -16.40 35.84
CA VAL A 17 30.68 -15.25 36.25
C VAL A 17 30.31 -13.99 35.45
N GLU A 18 30.09 -14.15 34.15
CA GLU A 18 29.73 -13.04 33.27
C GLU A 18 28.23 -12.68 33.34
N PHE A 19 27.38 -13.66 33.56
CA PHE A 19 25.94 -13.51 33.68
C PHE A 19 25.45 -14.09 35.01
N PRO A 20 25.53 -13.36 36.13
CA PRO A 20 25.20 -13.86 37.50
C PRO A 20 23.74 -14.34 37.63
N TRP A 21 22.88 -13.94 36.72
CA TRP A 21 21.47 -14.32 36.68
C TRP A 21 21.20 -15.63 35.93
N VAL A 22 22.22 -16.30 35.37
CA VAL A 22 22.03 -17.53 34.59
C VAL A 22 22.24 -18.77 35.48
N GLU A 23 21.34 -19.71 35.37
CA GLU A 23 21.37 -21.02 36.03
C GLU A 23 21.46 -22.13 34.99
N ASP A 24 22.23 -23.17 35.29
CA ASP A 24 22.24 -24.43 34.54
C ASP A 24 21.02 -25.29 34.92
N ILE A 25 20.62 -26.15 34.00
CA ILE A 25 19.50 -27.09 34.18
C ILE A 25 20.09 -28.49 34.33
N LYS A 26 19.84 -29.16 35.47
CA LYS A 26 20.47 -30.46 35.79
C LYS A 26 20.26 -31.54 34.73
N ASP A 27 19.12 -31.53 34.06
CA ASP A 27 18.75 -32.57 33.10
C ASP A 27 18.89 -32.12 31.60
N ASP A 28 19.24 -30.86 31.32
CA ASP A 28 19.41 -30.36 29.98
C ASP A 28 20.61 -29.40 29.83
N ARG A 29 21.76 -29.96 29.40
CA ARG A 29 23.00 -29.20 29.17
C ARG A 29 22.94 -28.22 28.01
N HIS A 30 21.86 -28.23 27.22
CA HIS A 30 21.69 -27.42 26.01
C HIS A 30 20.71 -26.25 26.20
N SER A 31 20.23 -26.05 27.41
CA SER A 31 19.36 -24.95 27.82
C SER A 31 19.92 -24.25 29.04
N ALA A 32 19.54 -22.99 29.25
CA ALA A 32 19.85 -22.17 30.39
C ALA A 32 18.59 -21.55 30.98
N ARG A 33 18.53 -21.34 32.27
CA ARG A 33 17.44 -20.65 32.97
C ARG A 33 17.88 -19.28 33.45
N CYS A 34 17.02 -18.30 33.31
CA CYS A 34 17.25 -16.96 33.90
C CYS A 34 16.55 -16.87 35.26
N ALA A 35 17.31 -16.70 36.36
CA ALA A 35 16.80 -16.52 37.70
C ALA A 35 15.90 -15.28 37.85
N VAL A 36 16.23 -14.19 37.15
CA VAL A 36 15.47 -12.91 37.16
C VAL A 36 14.15 -12.99 36.44
N CYS A 37 14.10 -13.70 35.31
CA CYS A 37 12.90 -13.80 34.46
C CYS A 37 12.08 -15.06 34.68
N GLY A 38 12.64 -16.07 35.38
CA GLY A 38 12.07 -17.41 35.51
C GLY A 38 11.94 -18.18 34.19
N THR A 39 12.58 -17.70 33.10
CA THR A 39 12.43 -18.25 31.73
C THR A 39 13.60 -19.17 31.38
N THR A 40 13.28 -20.32 30.81
CA THR A 40 14.25 -21.25 30.23
C THR A 40 14.36 -21.02 28.71
N PHE A 41 15.58 -21.06 28.17
CA PHE A 41 15.83 -20.88 26.71
C PHE A 41 17.00 -21.73 26.25
N SER A 42 16.95 -22.13 24.99
CA SER A 42 17.95 -23.00 24.38
C SER A 42 19.23 -22.25 24.02
N ILE A 43 20.37 -22.84 24.33
CA ILE A 43 21.71 -22.36 23.98
C ILE A 43 22.37 -23.22 22.88
N THR A 44 21.66 -24.21 22.36
CA THR A 44 22.16 -25.26 21.43
C THR A 44 22.89 -24.70 20.21
N SER A 45 22.37 -23.63 19.60
CA SER A 45 22.88 -23.08 18.34
C SER A 45 23.68 -21.79 18.50
N MET A 46 23.42 -21.02 19.56
CA MET A 46 23.97 -19.67 19.75
C MET A 46 24.93 -19.56 20.97
N GLY A 47 24.94 -20.56 21.87
CA GLY A 47 25.82 -20.54 23.04
C GLY A 47 25.74 -19.25 23.84
N ARG A 48 26.89 -18.64 24.15
CA ARG A 48 27.01 -17.35 24.89
C ARG A 48 26.18 -16.22 24.26
N THR A 49 26.03 -16.19 22.95
CA THR A 49 25.24 -15.15 22.26
C THR A 49 23.75 -15.22 22.63
N ALA A 50 23.22 -16.40 22.96
CA ALA A 50 21.85 -16.53 23.45
C ALA A 50 21.65 -15.84 24.82
N LEU A 51 22.66 -15.90 25.70
CA LEU A 51 22.67 -15.21 27.00
C LEU A 51 22.70 -13.69 26.82
N THR A 52 23.58 -13.20 25.97
CA THR A 52 23.68 -11.75 25.64
C THR A 52 22.38 -11.24 25.02
N SER A 53 21.77 -12.01 24.12
CA SER A 53 20.48 -11.66 23.50
C SER A 53 19.35 -11.63 24.53
N HIS A 54 19.31 -12.58 25.47
CA HIS A 54 18.34 -12.59 26.57
C HIS A 54 18.50 -11.37 27.48
N ALA A 55 19.75 -11.04 27.89
CA ALA A 55 20.06 -9.89 28.73
C ALA A 55 19.65 -8.56 28.10
N SER A 56 19.78 -8.43 26.79
CA SER A 56 19.37 -7.23 26.05
C SER A 56 17.85 -7.08 25.93
N GLY A 57 17.08 -8.13 26.15
CA GLY A 57 15.63 -8.18 26.00
C GLY A 57 14.87 -7.31 26.99
N ASN A 58 13.81 -6.65 26.52
CA ASN A 58 13.00 -5.72 27.32
C ASN A 58 12.39 -6.36 28.57
N LYS A 59 12.03 -7.65 28.51
CA LYS A 59 11.47 -8.39 29.65
C LYS A 59 12.52 -8.58 30.75
N HIS A 60 13.75 -8.94 30.36
CA HIS A 60 14.86 -9.09 31.33
C HIS A 60 15.21 -7.75 32.01
N LYS A 61 15.37 -6.68 31.22
CA LYS A 61 15.66 -5.33 31.72
C LYS A 61 14.59 -4.80 32.67
N LYS A 62 13.30 -5.04 32.36
CA LYS A 62 12.19 -4.67 33.25
C LYS A 62 12.25 -5.41 34.59
N ASN A 63 12.53 -6.71 34.54
CA ASN A 63 12.57 -7.53 35.74
C ASN A 63 13.80 -7.22 36.61
N VAL A 64 14.98 -6.96 36.03
CA VAL A 64 16.16 -6.47 36.76
C VAL A 64 15.84 -5.15 37.49
N ASN A 65 15.24 -4.17 36.77
CA ASN A 65 14.87 -2.89 37.38
C ASN A 65 13.75 -2.98 38.46
N SER A 66 12.99 -4.05 38.48
CA SER A 66 12.01 -4.30 39.54
C SER A 66 12.62 -4.99 40.76
N VAL A 67 13.64 -5.81 40.58
CA VAL A 67 14.38 -6.46 41.65
C VAL A 67 15.22 -5.44 42.44
N ASP A 68 15.83 -4.46 41.73
CA ASP A 68 16.61 -3.39 42.38
C ASP A 68 15.78 -2.45 43.27
N LYS A 69 14.44 -2.48 43.17
CA LYS A 69 13.55 -1.67 44.00
C LYS A 69 13.02 -2.36 45.28
N THR A 70 13.30 -3.64 45.46
CA THR A 70 12.66 -4.46 46.50
C THR A 70 13.62 -5.25 47.41
N ALA A 71 14.94 -5.10 47.28
CA ALA A 71 15.91 -5.83 48.15
C ALA A 71 16.90 -4.88 48.83
N PRO A 72 17.20 -5.04 50.14
CA PRO A 72 18.27 -4.31 50.80
C PRO A 72 19.63 -4.75 50.27
N ILE A 73 20.50 -3.77 50.08
CA ILE A 73 21.87 -3.89 49.59
C ILE A 73 22.73 -4.69 50.57
N GLN A 74 22.75 -6.02 50.53
CA GLN A 74 23.69 -6.80 51.34
C GLN A 74 23.97 -8.22 50.82
N ILE A 75 24.18 -8.46 49.53
CA ILE A 75 24.57 -9.84 49.10
C ILE A 75 25.75 -9.87 48.08
N TRP A 76 26.32 -8.75 47.66
CA TRP A 76 27.30 -8.77 46.58
C TRP A 76 28.71 -8.20 46.92
N ALA A 77 29.15 -8.33 48.15
CA ALA A 77 30.51 -7.99 48.54
C ALA A 77 31.18 -9.17 49.25
N THR A 78 31.73 -10.11 48.53
CA THR A 78 32.88 -10.94 48.89
C THR A 78 33.28 -11.80 47.69
N THR A 79 34.36 -11.50 47.08
CA THR A 79 35.64 -12.19 46.93
C THR A 79 36.50 -11.58 45.85
N SER A 80 37.50 -10.86 46.31
CA SER A 80 38.95 -10.92 46.05
C SER A 80 39.46 -11.03 44.63
N ALA A 81 40.23 -10.00 44.29
CA ALA A 81 41.25 -9.99 43.24
C ALA A 81 42.43 -10.92 43.53
N PRO A 82 43.28 -11.28 42.59
CA PRO A 82 44.61 -10.66 42.60
C PRO A 82 45.12 -10.18 41.23
N GLU A 83 45.78 -9.07 41.36
CA GLU A 83 46.95 -8.46 40.71
C GLU A 83 47.73 -9.24 39.61
N THR A 84 48.10 -8.59 38.57
CA THR A 84 49.39 -7.89 38.22
C THR A 84 49.38 -7.69 36.68
N SER A 85 49.99 -6.75 36.03
CA SER A 85 51.03 -5.76 36.26
C SER A 85 51.22 -4.86 35.01
N LYS A 86 51.58 -3.58 35.25
CA LYS A 86 52.49 -2.70 34.51
C LYS A 86 52.14 -2.27 33.08
N ALA A 87 52.29 -1.07 32.68
CA ALA A 87 52.77 0.23 33.04
C ALA A 87 52.59 1.09 31.80
N SER A 88 52.33 2.34 31.80
CA SER A 88 53.08 3.52 32.12
C SER A 88 52.25 4.79 31.85
N GLU A 89 52.27 5.65 32.82
CA GLU A 89 51.93 7.08 32.74
C GLU A 89 53.11 7.90 32.15
N PRO A 90 53.02 9.23 31.88
CA PRO A 90 52.63 10.22 32.91
C PRO A 90 51.81 11.46 32.44
N SER A 91 51.18 12.06 33.41
CA SER A 91 50.60 13.39 33.54
C SER A 91 51.66 14.57 33.43
N PRO A 92 51.36 15.88 33.58
CA PRO A 92 50.50 16.45 34.61
C PRO A 92 49.66 17.72 34.28
N LEU A 93 48.80 18.05 35.19
CA LEU A 93 48.09 19.30 35.49
C LEU A 93 49.01 20.51 35.80
N PRO A 94 48.51 21.79 35.90
CA PRO A 94 47.94 22.30 37.14
C PRO A 94 46.70 23.22 36.94
N SER A 95 45.71 23.11 37.74
CA SER A 95 45.25 23.64 39.03
C SER A 95 45.14 25.16 39.24
N SER A 96 43.94 25.52 39.68
CA SER A 96 43.52 26.55 40.67
C SER A 96 43.35 27.98 40.14
N SER A 97 42.25 28.68 40.44
CA SER A 97 41.91 29.15 41.78
C SER A 97 40.48 29.71 41.86
N VAL A 98 39.89 29.42 43.02
CA VAL A 98 38.69 29.99 43.62
C VAL A 98 38.93 31.43 44.07
N ILE A 99 37.98 32.36 43.98
CA ILE A 99 37.72 33.44 44.93
C ILE A 99 36.24 33.87 44.83
N GLN A 100 35.48 33.71 45.88
CA GLN A 100 34.38 34.52 46.39
C GLN A 100 34.85 35.28 47.62
N PRO A 101 34.07 36.11 48.29
CA PRO A 101 33.28 37.31 47.99
C PRO A 101 33.65 38.50 48.93
N SER A 102 33.07 39.68 48.76
CA SER A 102 32.75 40.60 49.89
C SER A 102 32.07 41.86 49.34
N SER A 103 30.88 42.18 49.69
CA SER A 103 30.32 42.86 50.86
C SER A 103 30.56 44.37 50.95
N ALA A 104 29.44 45.11 50.83
CA ALA A 104 28.93 46.20 51.67
C ALA A 104 29.65 47.56 51.74
N ALA A 105 28.83 48.62 51.58
CA ALA A 105 28.61 49.76 52.50
C ALA A 105 27.87 50.88 51.76
N VAL A 106 26.60 51.22 52.09
CA VAL A 106 26.03 52.03 53.17
C VAL A 106 26.28 53.57 53.03
N ILE A 107 25.22 54.27 52.53
CA ILE A 107 24.42 55.43 52.95
C ILE A 107 25.21 56.66 53.54
N PRO A 108 24.76 57.96 53.48
CA PRO A 108 23.41 58.53 53.54
C PRO A 108 23.20 59.82 52.71
N GLY A 109 22.01 60.27 52.37
CA GLY A 109 21.09 60.99 53.18
C GLY A 109 20.58 62.27 52.62
N ALA A 110 19.37 62.63 53.00
CA ALA A 110 18.66 63.87 53.10
C ALA A 110 17.74 64.26 51.94
N SER A 111 16.44 64.01 52.07
CA SER A 111 15.37 64.89 52.58
C SER A 111 15.01 66.13 51.76
N MET A 112 13.85 66.24 51.21
CA MET A 112 12.69 67.08 51.54
C MET A 112 11.72 67.31 50.37
N ASN A 113 10.46 67.08 50.70
CA ASN A 113 9.20 67.78 50.37
C ASN A 113 8.53 67.68 48.98
N LEU A 114 7.31 67.18 49.11
CA LEU A 114 6.13 67.22 48.26
C LEU A 114 5.72 68.64 47.83
N PRO A 115 4.93 68.83 46.73
CA PRO A 115 3.53 68.44 46.76
C PRO A 115 2.99 67.80 45.47
N ALA A 116 1.78 67.26 45.60
CA ALA A 116 1.00 66.52 44.64
C ALA A 116 0.61 67.33 43.41
N GLU A 117 0.61 66.62 42.23
CA GLU A 117 -0.39 66.88 41.19
C GLU A 117 -0.65 65.57 40.41
N ASP A 118 -1.94 65.32 40.20
CA ASP A 118 -2.50 64.24 39.40
C ASP A 118 -1.90 64.20 38.00
N SER A 119 -1.43 63.03 37.56
CA SER A 119 -1.37 62.72 36.14
C SER A 119 -1.59 61.23 35.87
N LEU A 120 -2.65 61.02 35.18
CA LEU A 120 -3.11 59.81 34.50
C LEU A 120 -1.96 58.92 33.96
N ILE A 121 -1.81 57.72 34.53
CA ILE A 121 -0.97 56.67 33.97
C ILE A 121 -1.79 55.97 32.88
N PRO A 122 -1.29 55.85 31.63
CA PRO A 122 -2.01 55.14 30.57
C PRO A 122 -1.99 53.64 30.80
N LYS A 123 -3.16 53.03 30.94
CA LYS A 123 -3.41 51.59 31.02
C LYS A 123 -3.09 50.83 29.71
N SER A 124 -2.25 51.36 28.80
CA SER A 124 -2.00 50.75 27.47
C SER A 124 -0.82 49.73 27.43
N ALA A 125 0.13 49.83 28.36
CA ALA A 125 1.32 48.95 28.31
C ALA A 125 1.07 47.50 28.72
N SER A 126 0.06 47.19 29.54
CA SER A 126 -0.24 45.80 29.94
C SER A 126 -1.07 45.04 28.92
N THR A 127 -1.97 45.73 28.21
CA THR A 127 -2.75 45.13 27.12
C THR A 127 -1.90 44.86 25.88
N THR A 128 -0.95 45.73 25.52
CA THR A 128 -0.05 45.53 24.38
C THR A 128 0.88 44.36 24.62
N ARG A 129 1.48 44.21 25.82
CA ARG A 129 2.31 43.04 26.19
C ARG A 129 1.52 41.73 26.21
N CYS A 130 0.25 41.75 26.58
CA CYS A 130 -0.63 40.60 26.56
C CYS A 130 -0.93 40.16 25.11
N LEU A 131 -1.20 41.13 24.21
CA LEU A 131 -1.43 40.86 22.79
C LEU A 131 -0.19 40.35 22.09
N ASP A 132 0.98 40.94 22.32
CA ASP A 132 2.26 40.49 21.75
C ASP A 132 2.62 39.04 22.16
N ASN A 133 2.36 38.70 23.43
CA ASN A 133 2.57 37.32 23.90
C ASN A 133 1.55 36.34 23.30
N PHE A 134 0.35 36.76 23.01
CA PHE A 134 -0.68 35.95 22.34
C PHE A 134 -0.31 35.70 20.88
N LEU A 135 0.08 36.74 20.15
CA LEU A 135 0.54 36.64 18.76
C LEU A 135 1.76 35.76 18.65
N LEU A 136 2.73 35.90 19.55
CA LEU A 136 3.90 35.03 19.58
C LEU A 136 3.52 33.54 19.80
N LYS A 137 2.52 33.27 20.64
CA LYS A 137 2.04 31.88 20.83
C LYS A 137 1.41 31.33 19.54
N ASP A 138 0.71 32.15 18.77
CA ASP A 138 0.13 31.74 17.49
C ASP A 138 1.23 31.44 16.48
N ASP A 139 2.25 32.30 16.38
CA ASP A 139 3.37 32.12 15.46
C ASP A 139 4.21 30.88 15.80
N VAL A 140 4.47 30.64 17.08
CA VAL A 140 5.15 29.41 17.55
C VAL A 140 4.33 28.17 17.19
N THR A 141 2.99 28.20 17.41
CA THR A 141 2.14 27.06 17.08
C THR A 141 2.08 26.85 15.57
N ARG A 142 2.06 27.92 14.78
CA ARG A 142 2.12 27.87 13.31
C ARG A 142 3.42 27.22 12.83
N ALA A 143 4.55 27.62 13.37
CA ALA A 143 5.86 27.04 13.06
C ALA A 143 5.94 25.55 13.45
N GLU A 144 5.39 25.18 14.62
CA GLU A 144 5.29 23.80 15.07
C GLU A 144 4.38 22.97 14.16
N ALA A 145 3.24 23.50 13.71
CA ALA A 145 2.35 22.85 12.75
C ALA A 145 3.04 22.60 11.40
N LEU A 146 3.67 23.63 10.84
CA LEU A 146 4.44 23.53 9.58
C LEU A 146 5.53 22.47 9.68
N TRP A 147 6.29 22.44 10.79
CA TRP A 147 7.34 21.44 10.97
C TRP A 147 6.79 20.01 11.14
N CYS A 148 5.63 19.84 11.76
CA CYS A 148 4.95 18.56 11.82
C CYS A 148 4.47 18.12 10.43
N LEU A 149 3.93 19.02 9.60
CA LEU A 149 3.54 18.75 8.23
C LEU A 149 4.74 18.37 7.37
N GLU A 150 5.85 19.13 7.44
CA GLU A 150 7.11 18.81 6.75
C GLU A 150 7.66 17.44 7.15
N THR A 151 7.54 17.11 8.43
CA THR A 151 7.94 15.79 8.95
C THR A 151 7.16 14.65 8.28
N VAL A 152 5.84 14.83 8.07
CA VAL A 152 4.99 13.86 7.39
C VAL A 152 5.29 13.80 5.89
N MET A 153 5.39 14.95 5.23
CA MET A 153 5.56 15.03 3.77
C MET A 153 6.87 14.41 3.29
N ASN A 154 7.93 14.54 4.05
CA ASN A 154 9.26 13.98 3.73
C ASN A 154 9.55 12.66 4.46
N HIS A 155 8.54 12.06 5.10
CA HIS A 155 8.68 10.79 5.83
C HIS A 155 9.84 10.80 6.86
N ASN A 156 10.10 11.96 7.48
CA ASN A 156 11.17 12.12 8.45
C ASN A 156 10.86 11.35 9.73
N SER A 157 11.87 10.75 10.35
CA SER A 157 11.69 10.14 11.67
C SER A 157 11.35 11.20 12.71
N LEU A 158 10.40 10.89 13.61
CA LEU A 158 9.99 11.82 14.68
C LEU A 158 11.17 12.24 15.56
N ARG A 159 12.20 11.37 15.71
CA ARG A 159 13.42 11.67 16.45
C ARG A 159 14.30 12.67 15.70
N SER A 160 14.47 12.49 14.40
CA SER A 160 15.21 13.43 13.54
C SER A 160 14.53 14.80 13.54
N ALA A 161 13.21 14.84 13.34
CA ALA A 161 12.41 16.06 13.33
C ALA A 161 12.53 16.84 14.66
N ALA A 162 12.51 16.14 15.81
CA ALA A 162 12.71 16.75 17.12
C ALA A 162 14.15 17.30 17.31
N SER A 163 15.16 16.61 16.77
CA SER A 163 16.55 17.08 16.79
C SER A 163 16.72 18.35 15.98
N SER A 164 16.07 18.47 14.82
CA SER A 164 16.12 19.65 13.95
C SER A 164 15.59 20.90 14.63
N VAL A 165 14.59 20.80 15.51
CA VAL A 165 14.09 21.94 16.30
C VAL A 165 15.18 22.54 17.20
N ASN A 166 16.03 21.71 17.80
CA ASN A 166 17.18 22.18 18.58
C ASN A 166 18.22 22.87 17.67
N MET A 167 18.37 22.39 16.43
CA MET A 167 19.23 23.02 15.45
C MET A 167 18.71 24.39 15.02
N PHE A 168 17.39 24.55 14.82
CA PHE A 168 16.77 25.86 14.51
C PHE A 168 17.09 26.90 15.57
N LYS A 169 17.02 26.55 16.86
CA LYS A 169 17.40 27.44 17.97
C LYS A 169 18.86 27.90 17.90
N ARG A 170 19.75 27.01 17.45
CA ARG A 170 21.17 27.34 17.28
C ARG A 170 21.45 28.18 16.02
N MET A 171 20.69 27.92 14.93
CA MET A 171 20.83 28.68 13.68
C MET A 171 20.24 30.08 13.79
N PHE A 172 19.17 30.23 14.57
CA PHE A 172 18.44 31.50 14.74
C PHE A 172 18.36 31.89 16.22
N PRO A 173 19.49 32.24 16.88
CA PRO A 173 19.52 32.40 18.35
C PRO A 173 18.73 33.64 18.82
N ASN A 174 18.51 34.63 17.97
CA ASN A 174 17.75 35.83 18.30
C ASN A 174 16.29 35.78 17.86
N ASP A 175 15.84 34.69 17.19
CA ASP A 175 14.47 34.56 16.74
C ASP A 175 13.57 34.04 17.89
N ARG A 176 12.51 34.83 18.19
CA ARG A 176 11.59 34.52 19.28
C ARG A 176 10.75 33.27 19.02
N VAL A 177 10.41 32.99 17.75
CA VAL A 177 9.58 31.84 17.38
C VAL A 177 10.42 30.56 17.51
N ALA A 178 11.60 30.51 16.89
CA ALA A 178 12.50 29.36 16.94
C ALA A 178 12.85 28.99 18.39
N ASN A 179 13.18 29.98 19.23
CA ASN A 179 13.54 29.75 20.63
C ASN A 179 12.39 29.20 21.49
N ASN A 180 11.14 29.55 21.17
CA ASN A 180 9.96 29.11 21.89
C ASN A 180 9.35 27.81 21.35
N MET A 181 9.79 27.26 20.22
CA MET A 181 9.37 25.97 19.73
C MET A 181 9.70 24.86 20.73
N LYS A 182 8.72 24.02 21.09
CA LYS A 182 8.84 22.94 22.09
C LYS A 182 8.40 21.59 21.51
N LEU A 183 8.92 21.25 20.33
CA LEU A 183 8.63 19.99 19.66
C LEU A 183 9.64 18.91 20.04
N GLN A 184 9.17 17.94 20.81
CA GLN A 184 9.84 16.67 21.05
C GLN A 184 9.09 15.56 20.30
N LYS A 185 9.70 14.38 20.17
CA LYS A 185 9.16 13.25 19.39
C LYS A 185 7.71 12.92 19.78
N ASP A 186 7.38 12.95 21.06
CA ASP A 186 6.05 12.60 21.54
C ASP A 186 5.04 13.71 21.24
N LYS A 187 5.46 14.99 21.34
CA LYS A 187 4.64 16.13 20.92
C LYS A 187 4.38 16.11 19.42
N ILE A 188 5.39 15.86 18.58
CA ILE A 188 5.21 15.71 17.14
C ILE A 188 4.19 14.60 16.86
N SER A 189 4.33 13.45 17.54
CA SER A 189 3.42 12.31 17.36
C SER A 189 1.98 12.67 17.68
N TYR A 190 1.69 13.25 18.85
CA TYR A 190 0.30 13.54 19.20
C TYR A 190 -0.27 14.74 18.42
N VAL A 191 0.54 15.72 18.02
CA VAL A 191 0.10 16.80 17.12
C VAL A 191 -0.32 16.25 15.76
N ILE A 192 0.45 15.32 15.19
CA ILE A 192 0.10 14.66 13.93
C ILE A 192 -1.21 13.86 14.07
N VAL A 193 -1.31 13.00 15.10
CA VAL A 193 -2.41 12.02 15.23
C VAL A 193 -3.71 12.65 15.74
N TYR A 194 -3.62 13.57 16.70
CA TYR A 194 -4.77 14.10 17.43
C TYR A 194 -5.06 15.59 17.16
N GLY A 195 -4.18 16.27 16.39
CA GLY A 195 -4.38 17.66 15.97
C GLY A 195 -4.59 17.78 14.47
N LEU A 196 -3.53 17.55 13.69
CA LEU A 196 -3.54 17.81 12.24
C LEU A 196 -4.40 16.81 11.45
N ALA A 197 -4.29 15.52 11.73
CA ALA A 197 -5.04 14.51 10.99
C ALA A 197 -6.57 14.63 11.18
N PRO A 198 -7.12 14.84 12.39
CA PRO A 198 -8.53 15.14 12.57
C PRO A 198 -8.98 16.41 11.84
N TYR A 199 -8.18 17.48 11.88
CA TYR A 199 -8.47 18.72 11.17
C TYR A 199 -8.66 18.49 9.65
N PHE A 200 -7.75 17.77 9.01
CA PHE A 200 -7.88 17.45 7.59
C PHE A 200 -8.99 16.46 7.28
N TYR A 201 -9.28 15.54 8.20
CA TYR A 201 -10.39 14.62 8.05
C TYR A 201 -11.75 15.34 8.12
N ASP A 202 -11.90 16.31 9.00
CA ASP A 202 -13.11 17.13 9.10
C ASP A 202 -13.29 18.01 7.85
N LYS A 203 -12.20 18.53 7.27
CA LYS A 203 -12.25 19.18 5.95
C LYS A 203 -12.77 18.22 4.86
N LEU A 204 -12.27 17.00 4.82
CA LEU A 204 -12.76 15.97 3.87
C LEU A 204 -14.25 15.69 4.10
N LYS A 205 -14.68 15.55 5.35
CA LYS A 205 -16.11 15.37 5.67
C LYS A 205 -16.97 16.52 5.16
N SER A 206 -16.51 17.76 5.33
CA SER A 206 -17.24 18.93 4.83
C SER A 206 -17.38 18.91 3.31
N VAL A 207 -16.32 18.60 2.59
CA VAL A 207 -16.36 18.47 1.12
C VAL A 207 -17.34 17.36 0.69
N LEU A 208 -17.30 16.19 1.33
CA LEU A 208 -18.18 15.06 0.97
C LEU A 208 -19.65 15.32 1.37
N LYS A 209 -19.89 16.15 2.38
CA LYS A 209 -21.26 16.57 2.73
C LYS A 209 -21.87 17.46 1.63
N GLU A 210 -21.07 18.31 1.00
CA GLU A 210 -21.48 19.18 -0.10
C GLU A 210 -21.59 18.47 -1.44
N CYS A 211 -20.84 17.38 -1.66
CA CYS A 211 -20.94 16.57 -2.87
C CYS A 211 -22.30 15.90 -2.99
N GLU A 212 -22.91 15.94 -4.16
CA GLU A 212 -24.14 15.18 -4.45
C GLU A 212 -23.84 13.67 -4.51
N HIS A 213 -22.76 13.28 -5.19
CA HIS A 213 -22.37 11.89 -5.42
C HIS A 213 -20.85 11.72 -5.35
N PHE A 214 -20.42 10.49 -5.04
CA PHE A 214 -19.01 10.10 -5.10
C PHE A 214 -18.84 8.62 -5.48
N VAL A 215 -17.67 8.27 -5.96
CA VAL A 215 -17.24 6.90 -6.21
C VAL A 215 -16.42 6.42 -5.02
N LEU A 216 -16.77 5.27 -4.45
CA LEU A 216 -15.97 4.60 -3.43
C LEU A 216 -14.97 3.66 -4.08
N GLY A 217 -13.70 3.82 -3.76
CA GLY A 217 -12.63 2.91 -4.16
C GLY A 217 -12.05 2.19 -2.96
N PHE A 218 -11.73 0.91 -3.12
CA PHE A 218 -10.99 0.14 -2.13
C PHE A 218 -10.01 -0.82 -2.81
N ASP A 219 -8.95 -1.15 -2.09
CA ASP A 219 -8.00 -2.19 -2.45
C ASP A 219 -7.29 -2.70 -1.20
N GLU A 220 -6.76 -3.91 -1.26
CA GLU A 220 -6.21 -4.62 -0.14
C GLU A 220 -4.72 -4.89 -0.32
N SER A 221 -3.97 -4.72 0.74
CA SER A 221 -2.55 -5.05 0.80
C SER A 221 -2.19 -5.72 2.12
N VAL A 222 -1.09 -6.47 2.13
CA VAL A 222 -0.57 -7.05 3.37
C VAL A 222 0.36 -6.05 4.06
N ASN A 223 -0.03 -5.58 5.23
CA ASN A 223 0.84 -4.82 6.10
C ASN A 223 1.82 -5.77 6.80
N LYS A 224 3.08 -5.76 6.36
CA LYS A 224 4.11 -6.69 6.85
C LYS A 224 4.53 -6.44 8.29
N ILE A 225 4.32 -5.23 8.82
CA ILE A 225 4.67 -4.87 10.19
C ILE A 225 3.56 -5.31 11.14
N ALA A 226 2.32 -4.95 10.84
CA ALA A 226 1.16 -5.37 11.63
C ALA A 226 0.81 -6.85 11.45
N GLN A 227 1.32 -7.53 10.41
CA GLN A 227 0.96 -8.90 10.01
C GLN A 227 -0.56 -9.07 9.81
N LYS A 228 -1.21 -8.02 9.28
CA LYS A 228 -2.64 -7.95 9.02
C LYS A 228 -2.89 -7.56 7.57
N GLN A 229 -4.06 -7.91 7.07
CA GLN A 229 -4.55 -7.35 5.82
C GLN A 229 -4.99 -5.92 6.07
N GLN A 230 -4.51 -5.00 5.24
CA GLN A 230 -4.85 -3.58 5.28
C GLN A 230 -5.69 -3.25 4.05
N MET A 231 -6.91 -2.79 4.27
CA MET A 231 -7.81 -2.27 3.24
C MET A 231 -7.77 -0.75 3.27
N ASP A 232 -7.36 -0.12 2.20
CA ASP A 232 -7.38 1.33 2.02
C ASP A 232 -8.68 1.74 1.32
N LEU A 233 -9.37 2.76 1.89
CA LEU A 233 -10.55 3.38 1.31
C LEU A 233 -10.21 4.75 0.74
N SER A 234 -10.70 5.02 -0.46
CA SER A 234 -10.61 6.31 -1.13
C SER A 234 -11.94 6.71 -1.74
N VAL A 235 -12.15 8.00 -1.89
CA VAL A 235 -13.30 8.57 -2.59
C VAL A 235 -12.84 9.36 -3.80
N ARG A 236 -13.63 9.27 -4.87
CA ARG A 236 -13.44 10.06 -6.08
C ARG A 236 -14.65 10.96 -6.26
N ILE A 237 -14.40 12.26 -6.35
CA ILE A 237 -15.42 13.31 -6.31
C ILE A 237 -15.18 14.33 -7.42
N TRP A 238 -16.21 15.10 -7.72
CA TRP A 238 -16.08 16.39 -8.39
C TRP A 238 -15.84 17.47 -7.34
N ASP A 239 -14.70 18.13 -7.38
CA ASP A 239 -14.39 19.23 -6.49
C ASP A 239 -14.80 20.55 -7.18
N SER A 240 -15.87 21.17 -6.68
CA SER A 240 -16.43 22.40 -7.24
C SER A 240 -15.54 23.64 -7.02
N ASN A 241 -14.59 23.60 -6.06
CA ASN A 241 -13.69 24.72 -5.82
C ASN A 241 -12.62 24.85 -6.91
N VAL A 242 -12.21 23.72 -7.49
CA VAL A 242 -11.19 23.66 -8.55
C VAL A 242 -11.75 23.15 -9.87
N ASN A 243 -13.04 22.88 -9.92
CA ASN A 243 -13.77 22.37 -11.10
C ASN A 243 -13.09 21.18 -11.77
N LYS A 244 -12.74 20.17 -11.01
CA LYS A 244 -12.13 18.95 -11.55
C LYS A 244 -12.36 17.72 -10.67
N VAL A 245 -12.11 16.57 -11.26
CA VAL A 245 -12.19 15.29 -10.58
C VAL A 245 -10.98 15.12 -9.66
N MET A 246 -11.25 14.82 -8.39
CA MET A 246 -10.25 14.60 -7.34
C MET A 246 -10.43 13.23 -6.70
N CYS A 247 -9.31 12.61 -6.32
CA CYS A 247 -9.30 11.41 -5.48
C CYS A 247 -8.76 11.76 -4.11
N ARG A 248 -9.42 11.28 -3.04
CA ARG A 248 -9.04 11.54 -1.65
C ARG A 248 -8.96 10.25 -0.85
N TYR A 249 -7.92 10.09 -0.07
CA TYR A 249 -7.80 9.01 0.90
C TYR A 249 -8.71 9.26 2.10
N VAL A 250 -9.49 8.25 2.49
CA VAL A 250 -10.39 8.32 3.65
C VAL A 250 -9.75 7.69 4.87
N THR A 251 -9.44 6.39 4.78
CA THR A 251 -8.88 5.64 5.91
C THR A 251 -8.29 4.31 5.47
N SER A 252 -7.55 3.65 6.37
CA SER A 252 -7.15 2.25 6.26
C SER A 252 -7.80 1.45 7.39
N ILE A 253 -8.25 0.24 7.07
CA ILE A 253 -8.83 -0.69 8.03
C ILE A 253 -8.00 -1.96 8.05
N PHE A 254 -7.70 -2.46 9.24
CA PHE A 254 -6.86 -3.63 9.44
C PHE A 254 -7.71 -4.84 9.77
N LEU A 255 -7.65 -5.85 8.91
CA LEU A 255 -8.49 -7.02 8.95
C LEU A 255 -7.68 -8.26 9.32
N ASN A 256 -8.29 -9.15 10.10
CA ASN A 256 -7.75 -10.49 10.35
C ASN A 256 -8.25 -11.48 9.30
N HIS A 257 -9.48 -11.30 8.84
CA HIS A 257 -10.13 -12.07 7.77
C HIS A 257 -10.67 -11.10 6.72
N ALA A 258 -10.76 -11.55 5.47
CA ALA A 258 -11.22 -10.75 4.35
C ALA A 258 -12.31 -11.51 3.58
N THR A 259 -13.36 -11.94 4.27
CA THR A 259 -14.58 -12.39 3.60
C THR A 259 -15.32 -11.18 3.03
N ALA A 260 -16.27 -11.41 2.14
CA ALA A 260 -17.02 -10.30 1.55
C ALA A 260 -17.83 -9.53 2.62
N GLU A 261 -18.32 -10.24 3.62
CA GLU A 261 -19.05 -9.69 4.76
C GLU A 261 -18.11 -8.84 5.65
N ASP A 262 -16.90 -9.34 5.94
CA ASP A 262 -15.90 -8.59 6.71
C ASP A 262 -15.50 -7.30 5.99
N LEU A 263 -15.27 -7.37 4.67
CA LEU A 263 -14.95 -6.20 3.85
C LEU A 263 -16.07 -5.17 3.83
N LEU A 264 -17.33 -5.60 3.65
CA LEU A 264 -18.48 -4.70 3.67
C LEU A 264 -18.66 -4.03 5.04
N GLN A 265 -18.55 -4.81 6.13
CA GLN A 265 -18.63 -4.26 7.48
C GLN A 265 -17.50 -3.27 7.76
N ALA A 266 -16.29 -3.56 7.29
CA ALA A 266 -15.14 -2.66 7.38
C ALA A 266 -15.37 -1.38 6.59
N MET A 267 -15.95 -1.44 5.37
CA MET A 267 -16.32 -0.26 4.60
C MET A 267 -17.34 0.61 5.36
N LYS A 268 -18.39 0.01 5.91
CA LYS A 268 -19.40 0.72 6.72
C LYS A 268 -18.77 1.42 7.92
N THR A 269 -17.85 0.74 8.62
CA THR A 269 -17.12 1.32 9.74
C THR A 269 -16.18 2.45 9.29
N GLY A 270 -15.45 2.28 8.18
CA GLY A 270 -14.53 3.29 7.66
C GLY A 270 -15.21 4.53 7.10
N LEU A 271 -16.48 4.40 6.72
CA LEU A 271 -17.34 5.47 6.19
C LEU A 271 -18.35 5.98 7.24
N GLU A 272 -18.14 5.66 8.51
CA GLU A 272 -19.01 6.19 9.57
C GLU A 272 -19.03 7.73 9.55
N GLY A 273 -20.24 8.30 9.50
CA GLY A 273 -20.47 9.73 9.35
C GLY A 273 -20.49 10.25 7.91
N PHE A 274 -20.38 9.37 6.92
CA PHE A 274 -20.62 9.69 5.50
C PHE A 274 -21.94 9.08 5.03
N ASP A 275 -22.60 9.79 4.11
CA ASP A 275 -23.82 9.29 3.50
C ASP A 275 -23.49 8.25 2.40
N MET A 276 -23.73 6.99 2.69
CA MET A 276 -23.48 5.89 1.76
C MET A 276 -24.42 5.89 0.55
N MET A 277 -25.57 6.58 0.62
CA MET A 277 -26.50 6.71 -0.51
C MET A 277 -25.95 7.58 -1.63
N LYS A 278 -24.91 8.39 -1.35
CA LYS A 278 -24.20 9.18 -2.35
C LYS A 278 -23.18 8.37 -3.19
N ILE A 279 -22.97 7.09 -2.85
CA ILE A 279 -22.05 6.21 -3.60
C ILE A 279 -22.74 5.78 -4.89
N ILE A 280 -22.15 6.15 -6.02
CA ILE A 280 -22.66 5.79 -7.35
C ILE A 280 -21.89 4.67 -8.04
N GLN A 281 -20.70 4.34 -7.58
CA GLN A 281 -19.87 3.25 -8.11
C GLN A 281 -18.96 2.71 -7.02
N LEU A 282 -18.73 1.39 -7.02
CA LEU A 282 -17.66 0.74 -6.28
C LEU A 282 -16.50 0.46 -7.23
N SER A 283 -15.36 1.16 -7.04
CA SER A 283 -14.12 0.93 -7.80
C SER A 283 -13.27 -0.12 -7.11
N MET A 284 -13.04 -1.25 -7.80
CA MET A 284 -12.38 -2.42 -7.21
C MET A 284 -11.59 -3.21 -8.26
N ASP A 285 -10.71 -4.08 -7.80
CA ASP A 285 -10.10 -5.11 -8.64
C ASP A 285 -11.05 -6.32 -8.86
N GLY A 286 -10.63 -7.33 -9.60
CA GLY A 286 -11.50 -8.38 -10.12
C GLY A 286 -11.56 -9.75 -9.39
N PRO A 287 -11.22 -9.94 -8.10
CA PRO A 287 -11.48 -11.18 -7.37
C PRO A 287 -12.98 -11.41 -7.12
N ASN A 288 -13.38 -12.68 -7.01
CA ASN A 288 -14.78 -13.05 -6.76
C ASN A 288 -15.32 -12.49 -5.44
N VAL A 289 -14.47 -12.31 -4.44
CA VAL A 289 -14.83 -11.71 -3.14
C VAL A 289 -15.34 -10.29 -3.36
N ASN A 290 -14.64 -9.48 -4.15
CA ASN A 290 -15.01 -8.08 -4.41
C ASN A 290 -16.32 -7.98 -5.21
N PHE A 291 -16.56 -8.88 -6.17
CA PHE A 291 -17.86 -8.98 -6.83
C PHE A 291 -18.99 -9.39 -5.88
N LYS A 292 -18.69 -10.17 -4.83
CA LYS A 292 -19.68 -10.47 -3.79
C LYS A 292 -19.96 -9.23 -2.92
N VAL A 293 -18.91 -8.46 -2.56
CA VAL A 293 -19.07 -7.17 -1.85
C VAL A 293 -19.98 -6.23 -2.65
N LEU A 294 -19.71 -6.07 -3.97
CA LEU A 294 -20.54 -5.24 -4.84
C LEU A 294 -22.01 -5.67 -4.80
N ARG A 295 -22.28 -6.98 -4.91
CA ARG A 295 -23.66 -7.49 -4.86
C ARG A 295 -24.33 -7.25 -3.52
N LEU A 296 -23.62 -7.42 -2.41
CA LEU A 296 -24.12 -7.14 -1.07
C LEU A 296 -24.46 -5.65 -0.90
N LEU A 297 -23.56 -4.76 -1.36
CA LEU A 297 -23.78 -3.31 -1.33
C LEU A 297 -24.98 -2.91 -2.21
N GLN A 298 -25.13 -3.51 -3.40
CA GLN A 298 -26.29 -3.31 -4.27
C GLN A 298 -27.59 -3.81 -3.64
N GLN A 299 -27.57 -4.90 -2.88
CA GLN A 299 -28.75 -5.41 -2.17
C GLN A 299 -29.18 -4.45 -1.06
N ASP A 300 -28.22 -3.89 -0.31
CA ASP A 300 -28.50 -2.88 0.71
C ASP A 300 -29.15 -1.63 0.10
N SER A 301 -28.66 -1.16 -1.04
CA SER A 301 -29.20 0.02 -1.75
C SER A 301 -30.58 -0.24 -2.39
N ARG A 302 -30.90 -1.48 -2.75
CA ARG A 302 -32.19 -1.85 -3.37
C ARG A 302 -33.33 -2.04 -2.37
N SER A 303 -33.10 -1.85 -1.10
CA SER A 303 -34.14 -1.93 -0.06
C SER A 303 -35.23 -0.89 -0.27
N ASP A 304 -34.88 0.25 -0.91
CA ASP A 304 -35.78 1.30 -1.31
C ASP A 304 -35.70 1.50 -2.84
N PRO A 305 -36.79 1.29 -3.58
CA PRO A 305 -36.82 1.44 -5.04
C PRO A 305 -36.48 2.84 -5.56
N GLU A 306 -36.69 3.88 -4.75
CA GLU A 306 -36.35 5.27 -5.13
C GLU A 306 -34.91 5.66 -4.82
N SER A 307 -34.18 4.80 -4.10
CA SER A 307 -32.79 5.07 -3.76
C SER A 307 -31.87 4.98 -4.98
N PRO A 308 -30.79 5.83 -5.01
CA PRO A 308 -29.76 5.74 -6.03
C PRO A 308 -29.15 4.36 -6.15
N GLN A 309 -29.01 3.86 -7.36
CA GLN A 309 -28.40 2.55 -7.64
C GLN A 309 -26.96 2.72 -8.14
N LEU A 310 -26.13 1.71 -7.85
CA LEU A 310 -24.73 1.72 -8.29
C LEU A 310 -24.62 1.54 -9.80
N LEU A 311 -23.83 2.39 -10.44
CA LEU A 311 -23.41 2.24 -11.82
C LEU A 311 -22.29 1.20 -11.91
N ASP A 312 -22.32 0.35 -12.92
CA ASP A 312 -21.32 -0.70 -13.12
C ASP A 312 -20.63 -0.54 -14.48
N ILE A 313 -19.34 -0.23 -14.45
CA ILE A 313 -18.47 -0.20 -15.63
C ILE A 313 -17.40 -1.30 -15.58
N GLY A 314 -17.57 -2.26 -14.69
CA GLY A 314 -16.66 -3.39 -14.49
C GLY A 314 -15.57 -3.14 -13.45
N SER A 315 -14.72 -4.14 -13.30
CA SER A 315 -13.55 -4.07 -12.42
C SER A 315 -12.38 -3.35 -13.09
N CYS A 316 -11.32 -3.07 -12.32
CA CYS A 316 -10.12 -2.39 -12.78
C CYS A 316 -9.57 -2.96 -14.11
N GLY A 317 -9.53 -2.10 -15.14
CA GLY A 317 -9.02 -2.47 -16.47
C GLY A 317 -7.54 -2.86 -16.43
N LEU A 318 -6.73 -2.19 -15.63
CA LEU A 318 -5.30 -2.47 -15.46
C LEU A 318 -5.07 -3.90 -14.95
N HIS A 319 -5.74 -4.30 -13.87
CA HIS A 319 -5.66 -5.65 -13.33
C HIS A 319 -6.15 -6.71 -14.31
N THR A 320 -7.22 -6.41 -15.04
CA THR A 320 -7.76 -7.33 -16.04
C THR A 320 -6.74 -7.59 -17.15
N VAL A 321 -6.08 -6.56 -17.67
CA VAL A 321 -5.06 -6.68 -18.71
C VAL A 321 -3.82 -7.44 -18.20
N HIS A 322 -3.34 -7.14 -16.99
CA HIS A 322 -2.25 -7.90 -16.36
C HIS A 322 -2.60 -9.39 -16.19
N ASN A 323 -3.81 -9.70 -15.74
CA ASN A 323 -4.24 -11.08 -15.52
C ASN A 323 -4.44 -11.85 -16.84
N ALA A 324 -4.94 -11.18 -17.88
CA ALA A 324 -5.06 -11.75 -19.21
C ALA A 324 -3.68 -12.09 -19.80
N PHE A 325 -2.73 -11.16 -19.73
CA PHE A 325 -1.34 -11.37 -20.15
C PHE A 325 -0.69 -12.55 -19.39
N LYS A 326 -0.79 -12.54 -18.06
CA LYS A 326 -0.26 -13.64 -17.22
C LYS A 326 -0.88 -14.99 -17.57
N THR A 327 -2.19 -15.02 -17.83
CA THR A 327 -2.89 -16.25 -18.22
C THR A 327 -2.42 -16.73 -19.59
N GLY A 328 -2.29 -15.85 -20.55
CA GLY A 328 -1.76 -16.17 -21.88
C GLY A 328 -0.37 -16.77 -21.79
N ILE A 329 0.57 -16.09 -21.14
CA ILE A 329 1.97 -16.58 -21.01
C ILE A 329 2.03 -17.92 -20.26
N LYS A 330 1.27 -18.11 -19.19
CA LYS A 330 1.23 -19.40 -18.48
C LYS A 330 0.77 -20.56 -19.38
N LYS A 331 -0.13 -20.30 -20.33
CA LYS A 331 -0.67 -21.32 -21.25
C LYS A 331 0.32 -21.75 -22.36
N SER A 332 1.42 -21.03 -22.54
CA SER A 332 2.51 -21.49 -23.41
C SER A 332 3.35 -22.62 -22.77
N GLY A 333 3.33 -22.73 -21.45
CA GLY A 333 4.26 -23.61 -20.71
C GLY A 333 5.68 -23.06 -20.59
N TRP A 334 5.95 -21.83 -21.05
CA TRP A 334 7.27 -21.23 -20.98
C TRP A 334 7.61 -20.77 -19.56
N GLU A 335 8.79 -21.16 -19.08
CA GLU A 335 9.31 -20.79 -17.76
C GLU A 335 10.05 -19.43 -17.79
N ILE A 336 9.63 -18.47 -18.64
CA ILE A 336 10.33 -17.19 -18.85
C ILE A 336 10.47 -16.40 -17.55
N ILE A 337 9.39 -16.26 -16.77
CA ILE A 337 9.45 -15.49 -15.50
C ILE A 337 10.35 -16.14 -14.49
N GLU A 338 10.41 -17.47 -14.47
CA GLU A 338 11.31 -18.24 -13.62
C GLU A 338 12.77 -18.03 -14.04
N PHE A 339 13.05 -18.13 -15.34
CA PHE A 339 14.37 -17.81 -15.90
C PHE A 339 14.80 -16.37 -15.55
N LEU A 340 13.98 -15.35 -15.83
CA LEU A 340 14.31 -13.97 -15.54
C LEU A 340 14.58 -13.73 -14.04
N ARG A 341 13.80 -14.38 -13.18
CA ARG A 341 13.98 -14.32 -11.72
C ARG A 341 15.28 -15.02 -11.30
N ALA A 342 15.55 -16.19 -11.84
CA ALA A 342 16.78 -16.93 -11.57
C ALA A 342 18.01 -16.14 -12.03
N LEU A 343 17.93 -15.51 -13.21
CA LEU A 343 19.00 -14.69 -13.75
C LEU A 343 19.31 -13.50 -12.83
N TYR A 344 18.29 -12.80 -12.31
CA TYR A 344 18.47 -11.73 -11.33
C TYR A 344 19.07 -12.25 -10.01
N ASN A 345 18.51 -13.34 -9.47
CA ASN A 345 18.93 -13.90 -8.19
C ASN A 345 20.35 -14.50 -8.25
N LEU A 346 20.81 -14.90 -9.42
CA LEU A 346 22.18 -15.41 -9.62
C LEU A 346 23.23 -14.37 -9.22
N PHE A 347 22.96 -13.09 -9.50
CA PHE A 347 23.89 -11.98 -9.23
C PHE A 347 23.49 -11.10 -8.04
N LYS A 348 22.28 -11.29 -7.49
CA LYS A 348 21.80 -10.53 -6.34
C LYS A 348 22.62 -10.88 -5.09
N GLU A 349 23.16 -9.86 -4.41
CA GLU A 349 23.92 -10.03 -3.16
C GLU A 349 25.08 -11.07 -3.29
N ALA A 350 25.70 -11.15 -4.46
CA ALA A 350 26.74 -12.12 -4.78
C ALA A 350 27.96 -11.46 -5.41
N PRO A 351 28.82 -10.77 -4.60
CA PRO A 351 29.97 -10.01 -5.11
C PRO A 351 30.93 -10.86 -5.96
N SER A 352 31.28 -12.08 -5.53
CA SER A 352 32.16 -12.98 -6.28
C SER A 352 31.61 -13.31 -7.66
N ARG A 353 30.33 -13.71 -7.75
CA ARG A 353 29.70 -14.02 -9.04
C ARG A 353 29.59 -12.82 -9.97
N ARG A 354 29.40 -11.62 -9.40
CA ARG A 354 29.42 -10.37 -10.15
C ARG A 354 30.81 -10.07 -10.68
N GLY A 355 31.86 -10.32 -9.88
CA GLY A 355 33.26 -10.22 -10.29
C GLY A 355 33.59 -11.18 -11.44
N ASP A 356 33.29 -12.47 -11.27
CA ASP A 356 33.51 -13.51 -12.29
C ASP A 356 32.76 -13.20 -13.60
N TYR A 357 31.51 -12.69 -13.50
CA TYR A 357 30.73 -12.25 -14.67
C TYR A 357 31.38 -11.04 -15.38
N THR A 358 31.82 -10.04 -14.62
CA THR A 358 32.47 -8.85 -15.18
C THR A 358 33.76 -9.23 -15.89
N GLU A 359 34.58 -10.08 -15.30
CA GLU A 359 35.81 -10.59 -15.88
C GLU A 359 35.53 -11.41 -17.17
N ALA A 360 34.59 -12.31 -17.11
CA ALA A 360 34.21 -13.17 -18.25
C ALA A 360 33.61 -12.37 -19.42
N SER A 361 32.79 -11.37 -19.14
CA SER A 361 32.02 -10.66 -20.16
C SER A 361 32.57 -9.27 -20.55
N ASN A 362 33.50 -8.73 -19.78
CA ASN A 362 33.96 -7.34 -19.84
C ASN A 362 32.80 -6.33 -19.81
N SER A 363 31.80 -6.60 -18.95
CA SER A 363 30.58 -5.79 -18.86
C SER A 363 30.13 -5.62 -17.41
N HIS A 364 29.65 -4.41 -17.08
CA HIS A 364 29.00 -4.09 -15.80
C HIS A 364 27.49 -4.06 -15.90
N VAL A 365 26.91 -4.55 -16.99
CA VAL A 365 25.46 -4.56 -17.21
C VAL A 365 24.86 -5.83 -16.62
N PHE A 366 24.03 -5.67 -15.58
CA PHE A 366 23.42 -6.76 -14.82
C PHE A 366 21.92 -6.89 -15.07
N PRO A 367 21.33 -8.10 -14.78
CA PRO A 367 19.88 -8.32 -14.90
C PRO A 367 19.08 -7.40 -13.99
N LEU A 368 17.88 -7.03 -14.45
CA LEU A 368 16.93 -6.25 -13.66
C LEU A 368 16.07 -7.15 -12.77
N ARG A 369 15.55 -6.57 -11.68
CA ARG A 369 14.66 -7.25 -10.73
C ARG A 369 13.30 -7.55 -11.37
N VAL A 370 12.82 -8.79 -11.22
CA VAL A 370 11.52 -9.25 -11.73
C VAL A 370 10.38 -8.81 -10.82
N CYS A 371 9.34 -8.24 -11.41
CA CYS A 371 8.05 -8.02 -10.74
C CYS A 371 7.25 -9.34 -10.76
N SER A 372 6.94 -9.86 -9.57
CA SER A 372 6.26 -11.16 -9.44
C SER A 372 4.76 -11.10 -9.74
N ILE A 373 4.14 -9.93 -9.56
CA ILE A 373 2.69 -9.72 -9.62
C ILE A 373 2.30 -9.16 -10.99
N ARG A 374 2.92 -8.08 -11.41
CA ARG A 374 2.63 -7.35 -12.65
C ARG A 374 3.56 -7.79 -13.77
N TRP A 375 3.18 -8.85 -14.48
CA TRP A 375 4.07 -9.50 -15.45
C TRP A 375 4.40 -8.63 -16.67
N ILE A 376 3.53 -7.73 -17.09
CA ILE A 376 3.78 -6.81 -18.21
C ILE A 376 4.96 -5.88 -17.90
N GLU A 377 5.11 -5.44 -16.66
CA GLU A 377 6.24 -4.60 -16.23
C GLU A 377 7.61 -5.27 -16.43
N ASN A 378 7.63 -6.59 -16.64
CA ASN A 378 8.86 -7.33 -16.96
C ASN A 378 9.26 -7.22 -18.44
N GLY A 379 8.58 -6.46 -19.29
CA GLY A 379 9.02 -6.17 -20.66
C GLY A 379 10.45 -5.61 -20.68
N LYS A 380 10.74 -4.60 -19.86
CA LYS A 380 12.10 -4.03 -19.68
C LYS A 380 13.10 -5.02 -19.10
N VAL A 381 12.66 -5.94 -18.24
CA VAL A 381 13.50 -7.01 -17.67
C VAL A 381 13.88 -8.02 -18.77
N ALA A 382 12.89 -8.40 -19.60
CA ALA A 382 13.09 -9.29 -20.75
C ALA A 382 14.03 -8.66 -21.79
N ARG A 383 13.86 -7.37 -22.10
CA ARG A 383 14.75 -6.62 -22.99
C ARG A 383 16.19 -6.63 -22.48
N ARG A 384 16.40 -6.32 -21.20
CA ARG A 384 17.72 -6.39 -20.55
C ARG A 384 18.28 -7.82 -20.56
N ALA A 385 17.46 -8.84 -20.34
CA ALA A 385 17.91 -10.22 -20.41
C ALA A 385 18.38 -10.61 -21.81
N MET A 386 17.68 -10.18 -22.88
CA MET A 386 18.11 -10.40 -24.28
C MET A 386 19.44 -9.69 -24.58
N GLU A 387 19.62 -8.47 -24.10
CA GLU A 387 20.86 -7.69 -24.27
C GLU A 387 22.07 -8.43 -23.69
N ILE A 388 21.94 -8.98 -22.48
CA ILE A 388 23.04 -9.62 -21.78
C ILE A 388 23.14 -11.13 -22.02
N LEU A 389 22.20 -11.75 -22.74
CA LEU A 389 22.15 -13.22 -22.92
C LEU A 389 23.45 -13.79 -23.45
N PRO A 390 24.10 -13.23 -24.52
CA PRO A 390 25.39 -13.74 -25.00
C PRO A 390 26.52 -13.64 -23.95
N LEU A 391 26.47 -12.63 -23.10
CA LEU A 391 27.44 -12.42 -22.02
C LEU A 391 27.23 -13.43 -20.89
N VAL A 392 25.96 -13.75 -20.57
CA VAL A 392 25.62 -14.79 -19.61
C VAL A 392 26.03 -16.16 -20.09
N GLU A 393 25.85 -16.47 -21.39
CA GLU A 393 26.33 -17.74 -22.01
C GLU A 393 27.85 -17.86 -21.89
N LYS A 394 28.59 -16.76 -22.17
CA LYS A 394 30.05 -16.74 -22.02
C LYS A 394 30.47 -16.98 -20.57
N TYR A 395 29.83 -16.32 -19.61
CA TYR A 395 30.08 -16.51 -18.19
C TYR A 395 29.82 -17.97 -17.77
N VAL A 396 28.65 -18.51 -18.12
CA VAL A 396 28.30 -19.90 -17.78
C VAL A 396 29.31 -20.91 -18.33
N ASN A 397 29.77 -20.71 -19.58
CA ASN A 397 30.79 -21.59 -20.20
C ASN A 397 32.13 -21.52 -19.46
N ILE A 398 32.62 -20.30 -19.11
CA ILE A 398 33.88 -20.14 -18.39
C ILE A 398 33.79 -20.77 -16.99
N VAL A 399 32.71 -20.55 -16.26
CA VAL A 399 32.54 -21.10 -14.90
C VAL A 399 32.47 -22.62 -14.92
N LYS A 400 31.88 -23.22 -15.96
CA LYS A 400 31.86 -24.69 -16.16
C LYS A 400 33.23 -25.26 -16.49
N THR A 401 33.96 -24.60 -17.39
CA THR A 401 35.30 -25.09 -17.80
C THR A 401 36.33 -24.93 -16.68
N THR A 402 36.20 -23.94 -15.81
CA THR A 402 37.11 -23.71 -14.67
C THR A 402 36.67 -24.42 -13.39
N ALA A 403 35.65 -25.28 -13.42
CA ALA A 403 35.06 -25.96 -12.27
C ALA A 403 34.69 -25.04 -11.07
N LYS A 404 34.36 -23.78 -11.35
CA LYS A 404 33.92 -22.76 -10.37
C LYS A 404 32.38 -22.62 -10.34
N GLU A 405 31.64 -23.67 -10.63
CA GLU A 405 30.20 -23.62 -10.76
C GLU A 405 29.52 -23.21 -9.44
N PRO A 406 28.63 -22.20 -9.47
CA PRO A 406 27.84 -21.83 -8.29
C PRO A 406 26.89 -22.94 -7.87
N SER A 407 26.98 -23.40 -6.62
CA SER A 407 26.09 -24.41 -6.05
C SER A 407 24.71 -23.78 -5.63
N CYS A 408 24.02 -23.13 -6.55
CA CYS A 408 22.73 -22.49 -6.26
C CYS A 408 21.66 -22.85 -7.30
N ASN A 409 20.42 -22.96 -6.86
CA ASN A 409 19.29 -23.26 -7.75
C ASN A 409 19.15 -22.27 -8.92
N SER A 410 19.46 -21.00 -8.70
CA SER A 410 19.40 -19.97 -9.75
C SER A 410 20.37 -20.27 -10.90
N PHE A 411 21.58 -20.77 -10.63
CA PHE A 411 22.52 -21.18 -11.66
C PHE A 411 22.00 -22.38 -12.46
N SER A 412 21.45 -23.40 -11.79
CA SER A 412 20.88 -24.57 -12.44
C SER A 412 19.72 -24.21 -13.38
N VAL A 413 18.81 -23.33 -12.94
CA VAL A 413 17.68 -22.80 -13.76
C VAL A 413 18.21 -22.05 -14.98
N VAL A 414 19.20 -21.18 -14.81
CA VAL A 414 19.81 -20.45 -15.94
C VAL A 414 20.47 -21.41 -16.92
N CYS A 415 21.25 -22.40 -16.45
CA CYS A 415 21.87 -23.41 -17.30
C CYS A 415 20.83 -24.24 -18.09
N LYS A 416 19.72 -24.64 -17.43
CA LYS A 416 18.62 -25.35 -18.10
C LYS A 416 17.97 -24.48 -19.18
N ALA A 417 17.71 -23.21 -18.88
CA ALA A 417 17.11 -22.31 -19.84
C ALA A 417 17.98 -22.05 -21.07
N LEU A 418 19.31 -21.92 -20.90
CA LEU A 418 20.27 -21.75 -22.00
C LEU A 418 20.36 -22.97 -22.96
N GLN A 419 19.87 -24.13 -22.53
CA GLN A 419 19.76 -25.30 -23.41
C GLN A 419 18.56 -25.22 -24.36
N ASP A 420 17.59 -24.34 -24.08
CA ASP A 420 16.43 -24.14 -24.94
C ASP A 420 16.83 -23.35 -26.20
N LYS A 421 16.84 -24.05 -27.35
CA LYS A 421 17.20 -23.48 -28.64
C LYS A 421 16.36 -22.26 -29.05
N LEU A 422 15.16 -22.12 -28.49
CA LEU A 422 14.20 -21.06 -28.79
C LEU A 422 14.09 -20.02 -27.67
N LEU A 423 14.92 -20.09 -26.64
CA LEU A 423 14.86 -19.17 -25.50
C LEU A 423 14.82 -17.70 -25.93
N GLN A 424 15.70 -17.30 -26.86
CA GLN A 424 15.79 -15.94 -27.36
C GLN A 424 14.49 -15.51 -28.08
N ALA A 425 13.89 -16.39 -28.87
CA ALA A 425 12.63 -16.12 -29.56
C ALA A 425 11.44 -16.03 -28.57
N LYS A 426 11.42 -16.87 -27.54
CA LYS A 426 10.41 -16.85 -26.47
C LYS A 426 10.47 -15.55 -25.67
N ILE A 427 11.66 -15.11 -25.27
CA ILE A 427 11.86 -13.83 -24.55
C ILE A 427 11.46 -12.66 -25.44
N ALA A 428 11.84 -12.68 -26.73
CA ALA A 428 11.47 -11.62 -27.68
C ALA A 428 9.94 -11.53 -27.89
N PHE A 429 9.23 -12.66 -27.95
CA PHE A 429 7.78 -12.66 -28.04
C PHE A 429 7.11 -12.12 -26.78
N PHE A 430 7.62 -12.51 -25.62
CA PHE A 430 7.16 -11.99 -24.34
C PHE A 430 7.33 -10.46 -24.26
N GLU A 431 8.52 -9.97 -24.61
CA GLU A 431 8.86 -8.54 -24.61
C GLU A 431 7.98 -7.77 -25.60
N ALA A 432 7.81 -8.26 -26.82
CA ALA A 432 6.99 -7.62 -27.83
C ALA A 432 5.52 -7.51 -27.39
N LEU A 433 4.95 -8.60 -26.84
CA LEU A 433 3.57 -8.57 -26.34
C LEU A 433 3.41 -7.63 -25.12
N ALA A 434 4.40 -7.59 -24.24
CA ALA A 434 4.41 -6.65 -23.12
C ALA A 434 4.47 -5.20 -23.60
N SER A 435 5.31 -4.90 -24.60
CA SER A 435 5.46 -3.57 -25.19
C SER A 435 4.20 -3.12 -25.96
N ASP A 436 3.45 -4.03 -26.57
CA ASP A 436 2.16 -3.72 -27.21
C ASP A 436 1.12 -3.22 -26.19
N VAL A 437 1.23 -3.61 -24.92
CA VAL A 437 0.25 -3.34 -23.85
C VAL A 437 0.72 -2.26 -22.89
N GLU A 438 2.03 -2.06 -22.74
CA GLU A 438 2.63 -1.11 -21.79
C GLU A 438 2.06 0.32 -21.90
N PRO A 439 1.81 0.89 -23.11
CA PRO A 439 1.23 2.23 -23.24
C PRO A 439 -0.13 2.39 -22.54
N PHE A 440 -1.00 1.38 -22.61
CA PHE A 440 -2.27 1.38 -21.88
C PHE A 440 -2.05 1.45 -20.37
N LEU A 441 -1.08 0.69 -19.85
CA LEU A 441 -0.81 0.70 -18.40
C LEU A 441 -0.29 2.06 -17.93
N VAL A 442 0.61 2.67 -18.70
CA VAL A 442 1.16 4.00 -18.36
C VAL A 442 0.06 5.06 -18.38
N GLU A 443 -0.78 5.06 -19.42
CA GLU A 443 -1.84 6.05 -19.61
C GLU A 443 -2.92 5.94 -18.50
N PHE A 444 -3.34 4.72 -18.15
CA PHE A 444 -4.40 4.49 -17.17
C PHE A 444 -3.93 4.46 -15.69
N GLN A 445 -2.63 4.64 -15.44
CA GLN A 445 -2.14 4.91 -14.08
C GLN A 445 -2.33 6.37 -13.64
N SER A 446 -3.10 7.16 -14.38
CA SER A 446 -3.42 8.57 -14.11
C SER A 446 -4.63 8.72 -13.19
N ASP A 447 -4.70 9.87 -12.47
CA ASP A 447 -5.88 10.32 -11.70
C ASP A 447 -6.90 11.08 -12.56
N SER A 448 -6.54 11.36 -13.80
CA SER A 448 -7.43 12.01 -14.77
C SER A 448 -8.70 11.16 -15.00
N PRO A 449 -9.80 11.74 -15.45
CA PRO A 449 -11.00 10.99 -15.81
C PRO A 449 -10.79 10.21 -17.09
N MET A 450 -10.23 8.99 -16.97
CA MET A 450 -9.86 8.11 -18.08
C MET A 450 -10.96 7.12 -18.48
N ALA A 451 -12.05 7.02 -17.71
CA ALA A 451 -13.15 6.09 -18.02
C ALA A 451 -13.74 6.27 -19.42
N PRO A 452 -13.87 7.50 -20.00
CA PRO A 452 -14.31 7.71 -21.38
C PRO A 452 -13.43 7.11 -22.47
N PHE A 453 -12.15 6.87 -22.20
CA PHE A 453 -11.19 6.29 -23.14
C PHE A 453 -11.02 4.78 -22.98
N LEU A 454 -11.57 4.21 -21.91
CA LEU A 454 -11.31 2.81 -21.52
C LEU A 454 -11.77 1.81 -22.58
N PHE A 455 -12.96 2.01 -23.13
CA PHE A 455 -13.52 1.12 -24.17
C PHE A 455 -12.65 1.08 -25.42
N ASP A 456 -12.24 2.25 -25.91
CA ASP A 456 -11.43 2.36 -27.13
C ASP A 456 -10.06 1.72 -26.96
N CYS A 457 -9.38 2.03 -25.86
CA CYS A 457 -8.05 1.51 -25.59
C CYS A 457 -8.05 -0.02 -25.39
N LEU A 458 -9.04 -0.56 -24.67
CA LEU A 458 -9.18 -2.02 -24.55
C LEU A 458 -9.54 -2.68 -25.88
N THR A 459 -10.41 -2.05 -26.67
CA THR A 459 -10.76 -2.51 -28.02
C THR A 459 -9.53 -2.55 -28.93
N PHE A 460 -8.67 -1.53 -28.85
CA PHE A 460 -7.41 -1.47 -29.60
C PHE A 460 -6.47 -2.63 -29.23
N ILE A 461 -6.29 -2.93 -27.94
CA ILE A 461 -5.46 -4.05 -27.47
C ILE A 461 -6.00 -5.38 -28.00
N VAL A 462 -7.31 -5.61 -27.86
CA VAL A 462 -7.96 -6.84 -28.34
C VAL A 462 -7.82 -6.97 -29.85
N MET A 463 -8.11 -5.89 -30.61
CA MET A 463 -7.99 -5.85 -32.05
C MET A 463 -6.56 -6.16 -32.52
N THR A 464 -5.57 -5.53 -31.90
CA THR A 464 -4.14 -5.74 -32.22
C THR A 464 -3.74 -7.20 -32.02
N ALA A 465 -4.15 -7.79 -30.92
CA ALA A 465 -3.87 -9.20 -30.65
C ALA A 465 -4.63 -10.15 -31.59
N MET A 466 -5.92 -9.84 -31.88
CA MET A 466 -6.74 -10.65 -32.82
C MET A 466 -6.18 -10.62 -34.24
N LYS A 467 -5.77 -9.47 -34.76
CA LYS A 467 -5.17 -9.36 -36.09
C LYS A 467 -3.98 -10.31 -36.32
N ARG A 468 -3.29 -10.67 -35.24
CA ARG A 468 -2.15 -11.60 -35.29
C ARG A 468 -2.57 -13.06 -35.50
N ILE A 469 -3.76 -13.46 -35.04
CA ILE A 469 -4.18 -14.88 -35.01
C ILE A 469 -5.50 -15.18 -35.72
N VAL A 470 -6.40 -14.20 -35.88
CA VAL A 470 -7.73 -14.36 -36.53
C VAL A 470 -7.64 -14.03 -38.03
N LYS A 471 -8.44 -14.72 -38.84
CA LYS A 471 -8.57 -14.48 -40.26
C LYS A 471 -9.13 -13.08 -40.50
N THR A 472 -8.61 -12.37 -41.52
CA THR A 472 -8.98 -10.98 -41.82
C THR A 472 -10.46 -10.85 -42.13
N GLU A 473 -11.02 -11.79 -42.94
CA GLU A 473 -12.43 -11.79 -43.32
C GLU A 473 -13.38 -11.94 -42.11
N ILE A 474 -12.94 -12.61 -41.07
CA ILE A 474 -13.73 -12.77 -39.83
C ILE A 474 -13.73 -11.47 -39.04
N ILE A 475 -12.58 -10.79 -38.92
CA ILE A 475 -12.46 -9.50 -38.23
C ILE A 475 -13.31 -8.42 -38.89
N GLU A 476 -13.33 -8.39 -40.21
CA GLU A 476 -14.09 -7.39 -41.00
C GLU A 476 -15.60 -7.59 -40.92
N LYS A 477 -16.06 -8.85 -40.88
CA LYS A 477 -17.50 -9.19 -40.94
C LYS A 477 -18.16 -9.39 -39.59
N THR A 478 -17.36 -9.56 -38.49
CA THR A 478 -17.92 -9.97 -37.20
C THR A 478 -17.47 -9.00 -36.11
N PRO A 479 -18.39 -8.47 -35.27
CA PRO A 479 -18.03 -7.69 -34.11
C PRO A 479 -17.08 -8.45 -33.20
N LEU A 480 -16.03 -7.79 -32.65
CA LEU A 480 -14.95 -8.42 -31.88
C LEU A 480 -15.44 -9.31 -30.74
N HIS A 481 -16.47 -8.87 -29.99
CA HIS A 481 -17.00 -9.61 -28.85
C HIS A 481 -17.77 -10.89 -29.26
N LYS A 482 -18.11 -11.04 -30.56
CA LYS A 482 -18.77 -12.24 -31.11
C LYS A 482 -17.79 -13.23 -31.74
N ILE A 483 -16.51 -12.86 -31.84
CA ILE A 483 -15.48 -13.74 -32.40
C ILE A 483 -15.03 -14.74 -31.35
N ASP A 484 -15.47 -16.00 -31.50
CA ASP A 484 -14.98 -17.09 -30.65
C ASP A 484 -13.64 -17.61 -31.20
N VAL A 485 -12.55 -17.32 -30.49
CA VAL A 485 -11.20 -17.77 -30.84
C VAL A 485 -10.94 -19.25 -30.54
N PHE A 486 -11.86 -19.91 -29.85
CA PHE A 486 -11.78 -21.34 -29.55
C PHE A 486 -12.73 -22.21 -30.39
N LYS A 487 -13.57 -21.60 -31.28
CA LYS A 487 -14.49 -22.35 -32.13
C LYS A 487 -13.73 -23.30 -33.05
N GLN A 488 -14.05 -24.58 -32.95
CA GLN A 488 -13.47 -25.67 -33.73
C GLN A 488 -14.55 -26.35 -34.59
N ASN A 489 -14.15 -26.93 -35.70
CA ASN A 489 -14.96 -27.84 -36.51
C ASN A 489 -14.83 -29.30 -35.99
N ALA A 490 -15.50 -30.24 -36.66
CA ALA A 490 -15.45 -31.67 -36.33
C ALA A 490 -14.01 -32.25 -36.28
N ASP A 491 -13.12 -31.73 -37.15
CA ASP A 491 -11.73 -32.16 -37.24
C ASP A 491 -10.81 -31.47 -36.19
N LYS A 492 -11.37 -30.82 -35.19
CA LYS A 492 -10.64 -30.04 -34.16
C LYS A 492 -9.77 -28.91 -34.72
N THR A 493 -10.07 -28.43 -35.94
CA THR A 493 -9.41 -27.26 -36.55
C THR A 493 -10.11 -25.99 -36.12
N PHE A 494 -9.34 -24.96 -35.75
CA PHE A 494 -9.93 -23.66 -35.39
C PHE A 494 -10.49 -22.95 -36.62
N VAL A 495 -11.79 -22.66 -36.62
CA VAL A 495 -12.52 -22.09 -37.76
C VAL A 495 -12.12 -20.63 -38.03
N ASN A 496 -12.02 -19.84 -36.96
CA ASN A 496 -11.81 -18.41 -37.02
C ASN A 496 -10.31 -18.02 -37.08
N LEU A 497 -9.39 -18.95 -36.82
CA LEU A 497 -7.98 -18.65 -36.73
C LEU A 497 -7.23 -18.85 -38.06
N LYS A 498 -6.15 -18.11 -38.20
CA LYS A 498 -5.13 -18.32 -39.21
C LYS A 498 -4.42 -19.66 -39.01
N ASP A 499 -3.91 -20.25 -40.09
CA ASP A 499 -2.99 -21.38 -39.96
C ASP A 499 -1.79 -21.00 -39.09
N VAL A 500 -1.22 -21.99 -38.39
CA VAL A 500 -0.08 -21.77 -37.47
C VAL A 500 1.11 -21.12 -38.17
N LYS A 501 1.33 -21.45 -39.45
CA LYS A 501 2.40 -20.86 -40.28
C LYS A 501 2.20 -19.36 -40.52
N HIS A 502 0.96 -18.89 -40.52
CA HIS A 502 0.57 -17.51 -40.80
C HIS A 502 0.31 -16.67 -39.57
N VAL A 503 0.58 -17.21 -38.34
CA VAL A 503 0.50 -16.42 -37.09
C VAL A 503 1.54 -15.30 -37.14
N GLU A 504 1.09 -14.07 -36.89
CA GLU A 504 1.97 -12.89 -36.88
C GLU A 504 2.73 -12.80 -35.53
N LEU A 505 4.05 -13.00 -35.59
CA LEU A 505 4.90 -13.04 -34.40
C LEU A 505 5.45 -11.67 -33.97
N GLY A 506 5.35 -10.66 -34.84
CA GLY A 506 6.04 -9.38 -34.66
C GLY A 506 7.48 -9.40 -35.19
N TYR A 507 8.03 -8.22 -35.47
CA TYR A 507 9.36 -8.10 -36.09
C TYR A 507 10.49 -8.64 -35.20
N SER A 508 10.54 -8.20 -33.92
CA SER A 508 11.59 -8.60 -32.97
C SER A 508 11.62 -10.11 -32.74
N THR A 509 10.46 -10.75 -32.63
CA THR A 509 10.35 -12.21 -32.48
C THR A 509 10.84 -12.94 -33.72
N ARG A 510 10.46 -12.47 -34.94
CA ARG A 510 10.97 -13.07 -36.19
C ARG A 510 12.47 -12.89 -36.34
N ALA A 511 13.01 -11.73 -35.95
CA ALA A 511 14.46 -11.49 -35.98
C ALA A 511 15.21 -12.39 -35.00
N ALA A 512 14.68 -12.58 -33.78
CA ALA A 512 15.24 -13.52 -32.80
C ALA A 512 15.17 -14.96 -33.30
N LEU A 513 14.04 -15.38 -33.89
CA LEU A 513 13.85 -16.72 -34.43
C LEU A 513 14.86 -17.07 -35.53
N ARG A 514 15.20 -16.10 -36.41
CA ARG A 514 16.24 -16.28 -37.45
C ARG A 514 17.63 -16.53 -36.85
N LYS A 515 17.90 -16.03 -35.64
CA LYS A 515 19.17 -16.28 -34.93
C LYS A 515 19.25 -17.68 -34.29
N CYS A 516 18.11 -18.34 -34.11
CA CYS A 516 18.00 -19.68 -33.53
C CYS A 516 18.38 -20.77 -34.56
N LYS A 517 19.65 -20.78 -35.05
CA LYS A 517 20.13 -21.63 -36.13
C LYS A 517 19.96 -23.13 -35.89
N ASN A 518 19.92 -23.57 -34.62
CA ASN A 518 19.84 -24.99 -34.23
C ASN A 518 18.38 -25.48 -34.04
N ALA A 519 17.37 -24.67 -34.30
CA ALA A 519 15.96 -25.05 -34.19
C ALA A 519 15.50 -25.75 -35.46
N SER A 520 14.86 -26.92 -35.32
CA SER A 520 14.24 -27.63 -36.45
C SER A 520 12.93 -26.90 -36.90
N GLU A 521 12.49 -27.23 -38.12
CA GLU A 521 11.19 -26.73 -38.60
C GLU A 521 10.02 -27.15 -37.68
N LYS A 522 10.12 -28.34 -37.12
CA LYS A 522 9.16 -28.84 -36.12
C LYS A 522 9.16 -27.97 -34.85
N ASP A 523 10.33 -27.59 -34.34
CA ASP A 523 10.45 -26.73 -33.16
C ASP A 523 9.86 -25.36 -33.45
N ILE A 524 10.09 -24.79 -34.63
CA ILE A 524 9.54 -23.52 -35.09
C ILE A 524 8.00 -23.58 -35.19
N LEU A 525 7.44 -24.67 -35.71
CA LEU A 525 6.01 -24.85 -35.82
C LEU A 525 5.36 -24.98 -34.44
N ILE A 526 5.96 -25.71 -33.51
CA ILE A 526 5.53 -25.82 -32.11
C ILE A 526 5.54 -24.44 -31.46
N PHE A 527 6.64 -23.71 -31.60
CA PHE A 527 6.74 -22.34 -31.06
C PHE A 527 5.64 -21.40 -31.61
N ARG A 528 5.36 -21.43 -32.91
CA ARG A 528 4.25 -20.64 -33.49
C ARG A 528 2.90 -21.05 -32.94
N LYS A 529 2.67 -22.35 -32.69
CA LYS A 529 1.45 -22.85 -32.05
C LYS A 529 1.35 -22.35 -30.60
N GLU A 530 2.44 -22.33 -29.86
CA GLU A 530 2.50 -21.79 -28.51
C GLU A 530 2.23 -20.28 -28.50
N CYS A 531 2.81 -19.50 -29.41
CA CYS A 531 2.52 -18.08 -29.58
C CYS A 531 1.03 -17.83 -29.89
N ARG A 532 0.43 -18.64 -30.76
CA ARG A 532 -1.02 -18.59 -31.03
C ARG A 532 -1.82 -18.85 -29.76
N ASN A 533 -1.49 -19.87 -28.99
CA ASN A 533 -2.16 -20.18 -27.74
C ASN A 533 -2.06 -19.03 -26.72
N VAL A 534 -0.89 -18.39 -26.57
CA VAL A 534 -0.73 -17.20 -25.72
C VAL A 534 -1.76 -16.14 -26.11
N LEU A 535 -1.83 -15.78 -27.39
CA LEU A 535 -2.73 -14.74 -27.90
C LEU A 535 -4.21 -15.14 -27.78
N GLN A 536 -4.56 -16.41 -28.02
CA GLN A 536 -5.94 -16.92 -27.83
C GLN A 536 -6.40 -16.74 -26.37
N PHE A 537 -5.60 -17.18 -25.41
CA PHE A 537 -5.95 -17.05 -24.00
C PHE A 537 -5.91 -15.62 -23.50
N PHE A 538 -5.00 -14.79 -24.03
CA PHE A 538 -4.94 -13.36 -23.74
C PHE A 538 -6.22 -12.66 -24.19
N VAL A 539 -6.60 -12.81 -25.47
CA VAL A 539 -7.81 -12.21 -26.04
C VAL A 539 -9.07 -12.72 -25.37
N SER A 540 -9.19 -14.04 -25.19
CA SER A 540 -10.38 -14.62 -24.54
C SER A 540 -10.59 -14.11 -23.12
N ASN A 541 -9.52 -14.00 -22.31
CA ASN A 541 -9.63 -13.41 -20.98
C ASN A 541 -10.02 -11.93 -21.01
N LEU A 542 -9.50 -11.16 -21.95
CA LEU A 542 -9.89 -9.76 -22.10
C LEU A 542 -11.37 -9.64 -22.45
N LEU A 543 -11.85 -10.38 -23.44
CA LEU A 543 -13.26 -10.35 -23.84
C LEU A 543 -14.20 -10.78 -22.72
N LEU A 544 -13.79 -11.79 -21.94
CA LEU A 544 -14.63 -12.35 -20.87
C LEU A 544 -14.67 -11.47 -19.60
N LYS A 545 -13.54 -10.88 -19.23
CA LYS A 545 -13.35 -10.27 -17.88
C LYS A 545 -13.18 -8.75 -17.92
N SER A 546 -12.88 -8.16 -19.10
CA SER A 546 -12.63 -6.72 -19.16
C SER A 546 -13.92 -5.88 -19.12
N PRO A 547 -13.78 -4.59 -18.85
CA PRO A 547 -14.86 -3.61 -18.96
C PRO A 547 -15.58 -3.55 -20.31
N LEU A 548 -15.05 -4.13 -21.38
CA LEU A 548 -15.65 -4.15 -22.74
C LEU A 548 -17.07 -4.75 -22.81
N LYS A 549 -17.44 -5.59 -21.87
CA LYS A 549 -18.78 -6.22 -21.83
C LYS A 549 -19.87 -5.33 -21.26
N TYR A 550 -19.51 -4.23 -20.60
CA TYR A 550 -20.47 -3.33 -19.95
C TYR A 550 -20.92 -2.24 -20.91
N SER A 551 -22.23 -2.10 -21.09
CA SER A 551 -22.83 -1.10 -22.01
C SER A 551 -22.46 0.32 -21.61
N LEU A 552 -22.44 0.62 -20.31
CA LEU A 552 -22.09 1.94 -19.80
C LEU A 552 -20.62 2.29 -20.12
N THR A 553 -19.67 1.33 -20.07
CA THR A 553 -18.26 1.59 -20.44
C THR A 553 -18.16 2.07 -21.90
N LYS A 554 -18.93 1.46 -22.81
CA LYS A 554 -19.01 1.91 -24.20
C LYS A 554 -19.73 3.24 -24.30
N ALA A 555 -20.81 3.42 -23.53
CA ALA A 555 -21.59 4.65 -23.54
C ALA A 555 -20.76 5.88 -23.18
N LEU A 556 -19.83 5.75 -22.21
CA LEU A 556 -18.93 6.85 -21.78
C LEU A 556 -18.09 7.44 -22.92
N THR A 557 -17.92 6.74 -24.06
CA THR A 557 -17.15 7.25 -25.21
C THR A 557 -17.73 8.52 -25.84
N PHE A 558 -18.99 8.88 -25.55
CA PHE A 558 -19.54 10.17 -26.00
C PHE A 558 -18.82 11.38 -25.38
N LEU A 559 -18.20 11.18 -24.21
CA LEU A 559 -17.38 12.21 -23.54
C LEU A 559 -15.99 12.36 -24.15
N ASN A 560 -15.58 11.44 -25.02
CA ASN A 560 -14.29 11.49 -25.70
C ASN A 560 -14.34 12.47 -26.87
N PRO A 561 -13.65 13.63 -26.83
CA PRO A 561 -13.70 14.62 -27.91
C PRO A 561 -13.30 14.10 -29.28
N TYR A 562 -12.46 13.06 -29.35
CA TYR A 562 -12.07 12.46 -30.64
C TYR A 562 -13.24 11.84 -31.42
N HIS A 563 -14.34 11.51 -30.75
CA HIS A 563 -15.52 10.92 -31.37
C HIS A 563 -16.55 11.94 -31.85
N ILE A 564 -16.42 13.22 -31.52
CA ILE A 564 -17.45 14.24 -31.78
C ILE A 564 -17.78 14.39 -33.28
N SER A 565 -16.82 14.12 -34.17
CA SER A 565 -17.02 14.11 -35.60
C SER A 565 -17.97 12.98 -36.10
N SER A 566 -18.15 11.92 -35.28
CA SER A 566 -19.11 10.83 -35.55
C SER A 566 -20.42 11.08 -34.78
N LYS A 567 -21.14 12.13 -35.15
CA LYS A 567 -22.32 12.67 -34.49
C LYS A 567 -23.35 11.60 -34.07
N ASP A 568 -23.76 10.74 -35.02
CA ASP A 568 -24.78 9.71 -34.78
C ASP A 568 -24.32 8.68 -33.72
N SER A 569 -23.04 8.31 -33.77
CA SER A 569 -22.47 7.40 -32.76
C SER A 569 -22.45 8.05 -31.39
N CYS A 570 -22.03 9.30 -31.30
CA CYS A 570 -21.96 10.02 -30.00
C CYS A 570 -23.35 10.20 -29.37
N VAL A 571 -24.33 10.60 -30.14
CA VAL A 571 -25.71 10.74 -29.68
C VAL A 571 -26.28 9.41 -29.19
N LYS A 572 -26.03 8.30 -29.90
CA LYS A 572 -26.42 6.96 -29.43
C LYS A 572 -25.75 6.58 -28.13
N GLN A 573 -24.47 6.87 -27.96
CA GLN A 573 -23.76 6.59 -26.71
C GLN A 573 -24.27 7.47 -25.55
N LEU A 574 -24.54 8.76 -25.80
CA LEU A 574 -25.18 9.64 -24.83
C LEU A 574 -26.53 9.06 -24.37
N THR A 575 -27.43 8.72 -25.31
CA THR A 575 -28.74 8.16 -24.99
C THR A 575 -28.60 6.92 -24.07
N THR A 576 -27.67 6.01 -24.40
CA THR A 576 -27.40 4.83 -23.54
C THR A 576 -26.88 5.24 -22.15
N ALA A 577 -26.01 6.24 -22.03
CA ALA A 577 -25.53 6.74 -20.75
C ALA A 577 -26.66 7.37 -19.92
N LEU A 578 -27.51 8.15 -20.55
CA LEU A 578 -28.69 8.77 -19.91
C LEU A 578 -29.69 7.73 -19.42
N ASP A 579 -29.94 6.65 -20.20
CA ASP A 579 -30.79 5.52 -19.78
C ASP A 579 -30.23 4.86 -18.50
N HIS A 580 -28.91 4.69 -18.42
CA HIS A 580 -28.27 4.16 -17.19
C HIS A 580 -28.44 5.10 -16.00
N LEU A 581 -28.30 6.42 -16.16
CA LEU A 581 -28.49 7.40 -15.09
C LEU A 581 -29.92 7.49 -14.60
N LEU A 582 -30.89 7.42 -15.52
CA LEU A 582 -32.32 7.38 -15.21
C LEU A 582 -32.70 6.10 -14.48
N THR A 583 -32.27 4.94 -15.00
CA THR A 583 -32.54 3.64 -14.38
C THR A 583 -31.92 3.51 -12.98
N ALA A 584 -30.78 4.18 -12.77
CA ALA A 584 -30.10 4.21 -11.47
C ALA A 584 -30.65 5.27 -10.50
N ASN A 585 -31.72 5.98 -10.84
CA ASN A 585 -32.32 7.08 -10.05
C ASN A 585 -31.33 8.19 -9.66
N LEU A 586 -30.33 8.44 -10.50
CA LEU A 586 -29.29 9.45 -10.23
C LEU A 586 -29.65 10.83 -10.75
N LEU A 587 -30.52 10.90 -11.76
CA LEU A 587 -31.03 12.14 -12.34
C LEU A 587 -32.52 12.02 -12.67
N PRO A 588 -33.29 13.09 -12.47
CA PRO A 588 -34.71 13.08 -12.86
C PRO A 588 -34.87 13.13 -14.38
N ALA A 589 -35.96 12.56 -14.89
CA ALA A 589 -36.24 12.48 -16.32
C ALA A 589 -36.21 13.86 -17.03
N SER A 590 -36.65 14.92 -16.35
CA SER A 590 -36.61 16.28 -16.89
C SER A 590 -35.18 16.78 -17.15
N THR A 591 -34.21 16.43 -16.28
CA THR A 591 -32.80 16.76 -16.47
C THR A 591 -32.20 15.96 -17.60
N VAL A 592 -32.52 14.67 -17.66
CA VAL A 592 -32.05 13.74 -18.72
C VAL A 592 -32.51 14.22 -20.11
N GLU A 593 -33.80 14.57 -20.25
CA GLU A 593 -34.33 15.07 -21.52
C GLU A 593 -33.70 16.39 -21.97
N ARG A 594 -33.45 17.32 -21.02
CA ARG A 594 -32.76 18.58 -21.33
C ARG A 594 -31.32 18.35 -21.73
N ALA A 595 -30.59 17.51 -21.00
CA ALA A 595 -29.20 17.16 -21.31
C ALA A 595 -29.05 16.54 -22.70
N ASP A 596 -29.98 15.67 -23.13
CA ASP A 596 -29.99 15.11 -24.49
C ASP A 596 -30.12 16.21 -25.55
N ARG A 597 -31.05 17.14 -25.36
CA ARG A 597 -31.23 18.29 -26.26
C ARG A 597 -30.02 19.21 -26.30
N GLU A 598 -29.45 19.52 -25.12
CA GLU A 598 -28.27 20.37 -24.97
C GLU A 598 -27.05 19.76 -25.70
N TYR A 599 -26.84 18.45 -25.59
CA TYR A 599 -25.75 17.77 -26.29
C TYR A 599 -25.95 17.72 -27.79
N ARG A 600 -27.19 17.47 -28.28
CA ARG A 600 -27.49 17.51 -29.72
C ARG A 600 -27.27 18.91 -30.27
N PHE A 601 -27.63 19.94 -29.53
CA PHE A 601 -27.34 21.31 -29.88
C PHE A 601 -25.84 21.57 -29.94
N LEU A 602 -25.06 21.14 -28.95
CA LEU A 602 -23.60 21.23 -28.92
C LEU A 602 -22.99 20.56 -30.17
N CYS A 603 -23.41 19.35 -30.51
CA CYS A 603 -22.96 18.62 -31.69
C CYS A 603 -23.43 19.23 -33.03
N SER A 604 -24.34 20.18 -33.03
CA SER A 604 -24.77 20.88 -34.27
C SER A 604 -23.90 22.09 -34.61
N GLN A 605 -23.06 22.55 -33.68
CA GLN A 605 -22.25 23.74 -33.82
C GLN A 605 -20.89 23.41 -34.46
N SER A 606 -20.63 23.84 -35.69
CA SER A 606 -19.41 23.54 -36.43
C SER A 606 -18.14 24.07 -35.75
N ASN A 607 -18.21 25.26 -35.14
CA ASN A 607 -17.10 25.84 -34.36
C ASN A 607 -16.73 25.00 -33.15
N VAL A 608 -17.69 24.45 -32.42
CA VAL A 608 -17.48 23.58 -31.26
C VAL A 608 -16.84 22.26 -31.72
N ILE A 609 -17.29 21.68 -32.82
CA ILE A 609 -16.72 20.46 -33.38
C ILE A 609 -15.25 20.67 -33.74
N GLU A 610 -14.89 21.77 -34.39
CA GLU A 610 -13.49 22.07 -34.74
C GLU A 610 -12.63 22.27 -33.50
N GLU A 611 -13.15 22.96 -32.49
CA GLU A 611 -12.44 23.17 -31.22
C GLU A 611 -12.25 21.84 -30.45
N MET A 612 -13.25 20.97 -30.44
CA MET A 612 -13.12 19.64 -29.82
C MET A 612 -12.09 18.73 -30.50
N LYS A 613 -11.86 18.89 -31.79
CA LYS A 613 -10.80 18.16 -32.51
C LYS A 613 -9.38 18.56 -32.08
N THR A 614 -9.22 19.74 -31.47
CA THR A 614 -7.91 20.19 -30.98
C THR A 614 -7.51 19.54 -29.63
N TYR A 615 -8.42 18.80 -29.02
CA TYR A 615 -8.15 18.15 -27.73
C TYR A 615 -6.92 17.21 -27.80
N SER A 616 -6.02 17.34 -26.86
CA SER A 616 -4.87 16.45 -26.66
C SER A 616 -4.82 15.93 -25.21
N LYS A 617 -4.92 14.62 -25.06
CA LYS A 617 -4.84 13.96 -23.75
C LYS A 617 -3.53 14.21 -23.02
N SER A 618 -2.45 14.48 -23.75
CA SER A 618 -1.13 14.75 -23.16
C SER A 618 -0.99 16.17 -22.61
N GLU A 619 -1.82 17.10 -23.08
CA GLU A 619 -1.72 18.52 -22.75
C GLU A 619 -2.80 18.97 -21.76
N THR A 620 -4.02 18.45 -21.91
CA THR A 620 -5.17 18.91 -21.13
C THR A 620 -5.94 17.73 -20.55
N ARG A 621 -6.29 17.83 -19.26
CA ARG A 621 -7.19 16.87 -18.62
C ARG A 621 -8.60 16.98 -19.20
N LEU A 622 -9.29 15.86 -19.32
CA LEU A 622 -10.62 15.80 -19.89
C LEU A 622 -11.67 16.63 -19.10
N ASP A 623 -11.59 16.62 -17.77
CA ASP A 623 -12.46 17.42 -16.90
C ASP A 623 -12.24 18.93 -17.15
N THR A 624 -11.00 19.39 -17.17
CA THR A 624 -10.65 20.78 -17.46
C THR A 624 -11.12 21.19 -18.85
N PHE A 625 -10.97 20.30 -19.83
CA PHE A 625 -11.42 20.53 -21.20
C PHE A 625 -12.94 20.74 -21.25
N TRP A 626 -13.73 19.85 -20.67
CA TRP A 626 -15.19 19.98 -20.63
C TRP A 626 -15.66 21.22 -19.89
N VAL A 627 -15.01 21.58 -18.77
CA VAL A 627 -15.29 22.81 -18.03
C VAL A 627 -15.19 24.04 -18.93
N GLN A 628 -14.11 24.17 -19.71
CA GLN A 628 -13.92 25.30 -20.64
C GLN A 628 -15.07 25.45 -21.64
N PHE A 629 -15.67 24.32 -22.08
CA PHE A 629 -16.77 24.35 -23.06
C PHE A 629 -18.11 24.70 -22.49
N ILE A 630 -18.48 24.18 -21.32
CA ILE A 630 -19.88 24.17 -20.86
C ILE A 630 -20.11 24.86 -19.52
N GLU A 631 -19.07 25.14 -18.72
CA GLU A 631 -19.25 25.79 -17.43
C GLU A 631 -19.78 27.23 -17.58
N GLY A 632 -20.75 27.59 -16.72
CA GLY A 632 -21.33 28.93 -16.67
C GLY A 632 -22.29 29.25 -17.82
N LYS A 633 -22.44 28.38 -18.83
CA LYS A 633 -23.35 28.57 -19.94
C LYS A 633 -24.71 27.96 -19.63
N LYS A 634 -25.76 28.79 -19.54
CA LYS A 634 -27.12 28.34 -19.24
C LYS A 634 -27.69 27.32 -20.22
N GLU A 635 -27.25 27.40 -21.47
CA GLU A 635 -27.63 26.45 -22.53
C GLU A 635 -27.12 25.03 -22.33
N TYR A 636 -26.17 24.77 -21.38
CA TYR A 636 -25.58 23.45 -21.11
C TYR A 636 -25.64 23.07 -19.62
N GLU A 637 -26.49 23.68 -18.82
CA GLU A 637 -26.55 23.46 -17.38
C GLU A 637 -26.86 22.00 -17.02
N ASN A 638 -27.81 21.37 -17.74
CA ASN A 638 -28.19 19.99 -17.48
C ASN A 638 -27.15 18.99 -18.03
N LEU A 639 -26.57 19.30 -19.18
CA LEU A 639 -25.46 18.54 -19.73
C LEU A 639 -24.25 18.57 -18.78
N PHE A 640 -23.95 19.70 -18.16
CA PHE A 640 -22.85 19.81 -17.20
C PHE A 640 -23.06 18.94 -15.96
N LYS A 641 -24.31 18.79 -15.48
CA LYS A 641 -24.64 17.84 -14.38
C LYS A 641 -24.31 16.40 -14.80
N VAL A 642 -24.71 16.01 -16.02
CA VAL A 642 -24.39 14.66 -16.58
C VAL A 642 -22.89 14.46 -16.73
N VAL A 643 -22.19 15.45 -17.29
CA VAL A 643 -20.73 15.37 -17.50
C VAL A 643 -19.98 15.20 -16.18
N LYS A 644 -20.29 16.03 -15.17
CA LYS A 644 -19.68 15.90 -13.82
C LYS A 644 -19.90 14.51 -13.22
N LEU A 645 -21.14 14.03 -13.26
CA LEU A 645 -21.52 12.73 -12.69
C LEU A 645 -20.79 11.56 -13.38
N LEU A 646 -20.61 11.61 -14.70
CA LEU A 646 -19.96 10.53 -15.44
C LEU A 646 -18.42 10.61 -15.39
N LEU A 647 -17.83 11.81 -15.28
CA LEU A 647 -16.39 11.98 -15.19
C LEU A 647 -15.81 11.52 -13.84
N ILE A 648 -16.60 11.49 -12.78
CA ILE A 648 -16.12 10.90 -11.51
C ILE A 648 -16.04 9.38 -11.55
N LEU A 649 -16.64 8.70 -12.54
CA LEU A 649 -16.54 7.24 -12.64
C LEU A 649 -15.08 6.81 -12.76
N SER A 650 -14.72 5.78 -11.98
CA SER A 650 -13.36 5.30 -11.87
C SER A 650 -13.08 4.17 -12.85
N HIS A 651 -12.03 4.31 -13.65
CA HIS A 651 -11.54 3.29 -14.56
C HIS A 651 -10.71 2.19 -13.90
N GLY A 652 -10.36 2.35 -12.61
CA GLY A 652 -9.56 1.37 -11.87
C GLY A 652 -9.00 1.88 -10.54
N SER A 653 -8.20 1.04 -9.88
CA SER A 653 -7.67 1.25 -8.53
C SER A 653 -6.29 1.93 -8.51
N ALA A 654 -5.82 2.52 -9.61
CA ALA A 654 -4.47 3.08 -9.73
C ALA A 654 -4.11 4.09 -8.63
N ASN A 655 -5.08 4.90 -8.19
CA ASN A 655 -4.90 5.86 -7.12
C ASN A 655 -4.59 5.19 -5.77
N ILE A 656 -5.35 4.15 -5.43
CA ILE A 656 -5.17 3.39 -4.18
C ILE A 656 -3.83 2.66 -4.20
N GLU A 657 -3.44 2.09 -5.35
CA GLU A 657 -2.14 1.42 -5.51
C GLU A 657 -0.95 2.38 -5.32
N ARG A 658 -1.06 3.65 -5.77
CA ARG A 658 -0.07 4.69 -5.43
C ARG A 658 -0.02 4.93 -3.93
N GLY A 659 -1.17 4.89 -3.27
CA GLY A 659 -1.26 4.97 -1.82
C GLY A 659 -0.45 3.90 -1.09
N PHE A 660 -0.40 2.68 -1.64
CA PHE A 660 0.44 1.62 -1.06
C PHE A 660 1.95 1.92 -1.14
N SER A 661 2.40 2.68 -2.13
CA SER A 661 3.80 3.13 -2.18
C SER A 661 4.10 4.13 -1.08
N VAL A 662 3.20 5.09 -0.84
CA VAL A 662 3.29 6.03 0.31
C VAL A 662 3.25 5.27 1.64
N ASN A 663 2.36 4.27 1.77
CA ASN A 663 2.33 3.43 2.96
C ASN A 663 3.68 2.76 3.24
N LYS A 664 4.39 2.28 2.21
CA LYS A 664 5.72 1.66 2.38
C LYS A 664 6.78 2.63 2.89
N GLU A 665 6.71 3.88 2.49
CA GLU A 665 7.64 4.94 2.94
C GLU A 665 7.37 5.36 4.38
N ILE A 666 6.09 5.40 4.79
CA ILE A 666 5.67 5.69 6.16
C ILE A 666 5.97 4.53 7.11
N LEU A 667 5.92 3.28 6.64
CA LEU A 667 6.01 2.09 7.48
C LEU A 667 7.40 1.94 8.11
N VAL A 668 7.44 2.08 9.45
CA VAL A 668 8.61 1.78 10.29
C VAL A 668 8.24 0.74 11.35
N GLU A 669 9.22 0.00 11.86
CA GLU A 669 9.01 -0.92 12.99
C GLU A 669 8.35 -0.16 14.15
N ASN A 670 7.35 -0.76 14.78
CA ASN A 670 6.55 -0.18 15.87
C ASN A 670 5.58 0.96 15.48
N LEU A 671 5.35 1.22 14.20
CA LEU A 671 4.30 2.16 13.80
C LEU A 671 2.92 1.60 14.17
N LYS A 672 2.13 2.39 14.90
CA LYS A 672 0.75 2.03 15.26
C LYS A 672 -0.20 2.35 14.10
N GLU A 673 -1.28 1.57 13.97
CA GLU A 673 -2.32 1.75 12.95
C GLU A 673 -2.87 3.19 12.91
N PRO A 674 -3.24 3.85 14.03
CA PRO A 674 -3.71 5.25 14.02
C PRO A 674 -2.66 6.24 13.49
N SER A 675 -1.37 5.99 13.74
CA SER A 675 -0.30 6.86 13.26
C SER A 675 -0.09 6.75 11.74
N LEU A 676 -0.26 5.56 11.18
CA LEU A 676 -0.23 5.35 9.73
C LEU A 676 -1.38 6.09 9.07
N ILE A 677 -2.61 5.92 9.57
CA ILE A 677 -3.81 6.56 9.05
C ILE A 677 -3.66 8.09 9.10
N ALA A 678 -3.19 8.62 10.23
CA ALA A 678 -2.99 10.04 10.44
C ALA A 678 -1.98 10.64 9.43
N GLN A 679 -0.82 10.02 9.26
CA GLN A 679 0.18 10.47 8.31
C GLN A 679 -0.33 10.38 6.87
N ARG A 680 -1.08 9.31 6.52
CA ARG A 680 -1.69 9.16 5.19
C ARG A 680 -2.72 10.25 4.89
N ARG A 681 -3.58 10.61 5.84
CA ARG A 681 -4.57 11.69 5.70
C ARG A 681 -3.90 13.04 5.45
N ILE A 682 -2.87 13.36 6.23
CA ILE A 682 -2.10 14.59 6.07
C ILE A 682 -1.39 14.60 4.71
N PHE A 683 -0.69 13.53 4.38
CA PHE A 683 0.04 13.41 3.11
C PHE A 683 -0.89 13.56 1.91
N ASP A 684 -2.02 12.84 1.90
CA ASP A 684 -3.01 12.93 0.82
C ASP A 684 -3.54 14.37 0.68
N PHE A 685 -3.91 14.99 1.78
CA PHE A 685 -4.46 16.34 1.74
C PHE A 685 -3.45 17.35 1.21
N VAL A 686 -2.26 17.40 1.81
CA VAL A 686 -1.21 18.37 1.47
C VAL A 686 -0.69 18.17 0.04
N SER A 687 -0.54 16.92 -0.42
CA SER A 687 -0.10 16.60 -1.79
C SER A 687 -1.10 17.03 -2.87
N ASN A 688 -2.38 17.15 -2.52
CA ASN A 688 -3.44 17.56 -3.45
C ASN A 688 -3.72 19.07 -3.41
N GLU A 689 -3.15 19.81 -2.45
CA GLU A 689 -3.29 21.26 -2.40
C GLU A 689 -2.44 21.94 -3.49
N PRO A 690 -2.96 23.00 -4.13
CA PRO A 690 -2.21 23.74 -5.15
C PRO A 690 -0.93 24.37 -4.59
N GLY A 691 0.23 23.87 -5.04
CA GLY A 691 1.52 24.30 -4.56
C GLY A 691 2.03 23.57 -3.31
N GLY A 692 1.31 22.53 -2.88
CA GLY A 692 1.71 21.64 -1.78
C GLY A 692 1.94 22.38 -0.46
N LEU A 693 2.80 21.81 0.38
CA LEU A 693 3.10 22.36 1.70
C LEU A 693 3.60 23.83 1.67
N MET A 694 4.31 24.22 0.63
CA MET A 694 4.93 25.56 0.55
C MET A 694 3.90 26.67 0.35
N LYS A 695 2.71 26.36 -0.15
CA LYS A 695 1.61 27.31 -0.34
C LYS A 695 0.41 27.05 0.59
N LEU A 696 0.50 26.01 1.42
CA LEU A 696 -0.57 25.67 2.35
C LEU A 696 -0.75 26.76 3.40
N ASP A 697 -1.94 27.32 3.48
CA ASP A 697 -2.31 28.24 4.55
C ASP A 697 -2.52 27.52 5.89
N ILE A 698 -2.07 28.14 6.98
CA ILE A 698 -2.25 27.65 8.35
C ILE A 698 -3.29 28.54 9.07
N PRO A 699 -4.58 28.24 8.92
CA PRO A 699 -5.64 29.05 9.49
C PRO A 699 -5.75 28.88 11.01
N LYS A 700 -6.43 29.81 11.66
CA LYS A 700 -6.65 29.76 13.12
C LYS A 700 -7.27 28.45 13.60
N ALA A 701 -8.16 27.85 12.81
CA ALA A 701 -8.77 26.55 13.13
C ALA A 701 -7.71 25.43 13.22
N MET A 702 -6.71 25.41 12.34
CA MET A 702 -5.60 24.44 12.42
C MET A 702 -4.72 24.72 13.65
N ILE A 703 -4.43 25.98 13.97
CA ILE A 703 -3.69 26.38 15.18
C ILE A 703 -4.44 25.88 16.44
N HIS A 704 -5.77 26.03 16.49
CA HIS A 704 -6.59 25.51 17.57
C HIS A 704 -6.53 23.98 17.66
N ALA A 705 -6.61 23.28 16.55
CA ALA A 705 -6.51 21.81 16.51
C ALA A 705 -5.15 21.33 17.06
N VAL A 706 -4.05 21.99 16.70
CA VAL A 706 -2.70 21.69 17.21
C VAL A 706 -2.60 21.92 18.72
N ARG A 707 -3.21 23.00 19.24
CA ARG A 707 -3.22 23.31 20.68
C ARG A 707 -4.02 22.30 21.50
N ASN A 708 -5.14 21.82 20.96
CA ASN A 708 -6.01 20.86 21.62
C ASN A 708 -5.49 19.43 21.50
N ALA A 709 -4.48 19.18 20.67
CA ALA A 709 -3.98 17.84 20.37
C ALA A 709 -3.55 17.03 21.63
N TYR A 710 -3.04 17.70 22.66
CA TYR A 710 -2.64 17.03 23.90
C TYR A 710 -3.86 16.57 24.74
N SER A 711 -4.92 17.39 24.80
CA SER A 711 -6.17 17.00 25.49
C SER A 711 -6.78 15.79 24.81
N MET A 712 -6.95 15.83 23.49
CA MET A 712 -7.47 14.72 22.69
C MET A 712 -6.63 13.45 22.83
N TYR A 713 -5.30 13.59 22.89
CA TYR A 713 -4.39 12.45 23.15
C TYR A 713 -4.63 11.85 24.53
N SER A 714 -4.80 12.70 25.57
CA SER A 714 -4.99 12.24 26.94
C SER A 714 -6.32 11.52 27.12
N GLU A 715 -7.38 12.02 26.48
CA GLU A 715 -8.70 11.39 26.43
C GLU A 715 -8.64 10.02 25.74
N ALA A 716 -8.05 9.96 24.54
CA ALA A 716 -7.88 8.71 23.80
C ALA A 716 -7.03 7.66 24.58
N LEU A 717 -6.03 8.13 25.33
CA LEU A 717 -5.23 7.24 26.18
C LEU A 717 -6.05 6.66 27.35
N ALA A 718 -6.90 7.48 27.97
CA ALA A 718 -7.80 7.04 29.04
C ALA A 718 -8.83 6.03 28.51
N GLU A 719 -9.43 6.28 27.35
CA GLU A 719 -10.35 5.35 26.67
C GLU A 719 -9.67 4.01 26.35
N GLN A 720 -8.45 4.05 25.81
CA GLN A 720 -7.68 2.85 25.51
C GLN A 720 -7.38 2.04 26.80
N GLN A 721 -7.05 2.71 27.88
CA GLN A 721 -6.84 2.05 29.17
C GLN A 721 -8.12 1.39 29.70
N CYS A 722 -9.27 2.06 29.57
CA CYS A 722 -10.57 1.49 29.94
C CYS A 722 -10.93 0.28 29.06
N ALA A 723 -10.73 0.38 27.75
CA ALA A 723 -10.95 -0.73 26.83
C ALA A 723 -10.06 -1.94 27.14
N ASN A 724 -8.77 -1.70 27.39
CA ASN A 724 -7.84 -2.77 27.79
C ASN A 724 -8.23 -3.45 29.10
N LYS A 725 -8.72 -2.69 30.09
CA LYS A 725 -9.24 -3.26 31.34
C LYS A 725 -10.48 -4.13 31.10
N LYS A 726 -11.39 -3.71 30.22
CA LYS A 726 -12.57 -4.51 29.83
C LYS A 726 -12.16 -5.81 29.14
N ILE A 727 -11.25 -5.74 28.18
CA ILE A 727 -10.73 -6.91 27.46
C ILE A 727 -10.04 -7.89 28.43
N PHE A 728 -9.25 -7.37 29.37
CA PHE A 728 -8.60 -8.20 30.38
C PHE A 728 -9.61 -8.93 31.28
N LYS A 729 -10.65 -8.23 31.76
CA LYS A 729 -11.73 -8.85 32.54
C LYS A 729 -12.45 -9.95 31.77
N LEU A 730 -12.84 -9.68 30.52
CA LEU A 730 -13.48 -10.67 29.64
C LEU A 730 -12.57 -11.89 29.39
N ALA A 731 -11.27 -11.68 29.24
CA ALA A 731 -10.31 -12.77 29.06
C ALA A 731 -10.20 -13.64 30.33
N GLU A 732 -10.22 -13.03 31.52
CA GLU A 732 -10.26 -13.76 32.79
C GLU A 732 -11.57 -14.55 32.96
N GLU A 733 -12.70 -13.94 32.65
CA GLU A 733 -14.02 -14.62 32.69
C GLU A 733 -14.07 -15.83 31.74
N ARG A 734 -13.58 -15.67 30.51
CA ARG A 734 -13.46 -16.79 29.56
C ARG A 734 -12.54 -17.88 30.06
N LYS A 735 -11.43 -17.52 30.71
CA LYS A 735 -10.49 -18.49 31.29
C LYS A 735 -11.14 -19.27 32.44
N ARG A 736 -11.92 -18.60 33.29
CA ARG A 736 -12.68 -19.24 34.38
C ARG A 736 -13.73 -20.21 33.83
N ALA A 737 -14.54 -19.74 32.89
CA ALA A 737 -15.56 -20.58 32.20
C ALA A 737 -14.93 -21.80 31.51
N ALA A 738 -13.80 -21.64 30.83
CA ALA A 738 -13.10 -22.75 30.18
C ALA A 738 -12.56 -23.78 31.23
N THR A 739 -12.16 -23.32 32.41
CA THR A 739 -11.72 -24.21 33.50
C THR A 739 -12.91 -24.97 34.08
N GLU A 740 -14.03 -24.30 34.27
CA GLU A 740 -15.28 -24.91 34.76
C GLU A 740 -15.83 -25.96 33.80
N ILE A 741 -15.85 -25.65 32.48
CA ILE A 741 -16.22 -26.61 31.44
C ILE A 741 -15.33 -27.87 31.54
N LYS A 742 -14.01 -27.74 31.63
CA LYS A 742 -13.11 -28.89 31.80
C LYS A 742 -13.38 -29.72 33.04
N GLN A 743 -13.73 -29.06 34.17
CA GLN A 743 -14.10 -29.78 35.40
C GLN A 743 -15.41 -30.54 35.25
N LEU A 744 -16.41 -29.93 34.59
CA LEU A 744 -17.70 -30.58 34.31
C LEU A 744 -17.56 -31.75 33.35
N GLU A 745 -16.72 -31.61 32.29
CA GLU A 745 -16.40 -32.69 31.37
C GLU A 745 -15.72 -33.86 32.04
N ALA A 746 -14.74 -33.60 32.93
CA ALA A 746 -14.08 -34.64 33.73
C ALA A 746 -15.07 -35.34 34.65
N LYS A 747 -15.96 -34.59 35.35
CA LYS A 747 -17.01 -35.17 36.21
C LYS A 747 -18.01 -36.01 35.42
N LYS A 748 -18.37 -35.56 34.22
CA LYS A 748 -19.23 -36.34 33.29
C LYS A 748 -18.59 -37.66 32.89
N LEU A 749 -17.28 -37.66 32.60
CA LEU A 749 -16.53 -38.85 32.22
C LEU A 749 -16.50 -39.86 33.37
N MET A 750 -16.20 -39.42 34.60
CA MET A 750 -16.24 -40.27 35.80
C MET A 750 -17.62 -40.91 36.03
N LEU A 751 -18.70 -40.13 35.91
CA LEU A 751 -20.07 -40.67 36.05
C LEU A 751 -20.39 -41.69 34.96
N LEU A 752 -19.95 -41.50 33.73
CA LEU A 752 -20.13 -42.47 32.64
C LEU A 752 -19.39 -43.77 32.91
N GLU A 753 -18.16 -43.71 33.45
CA GLU A 753 -17.38 -44.89 33.85
C GLU A 753 -18.05 -45.65 35.01
N ASP A 754 -18.62 -44.95 36.00
CA ASP A 754 -19.32 -45.54 37.12
C ASP A 754 -20.62 -46.25 36.67
N VAL A 755 -21.39 -45.63 35.76
CA VAL A 755 -22.56 -46.24 35.14
C VAL A 755 -22.18 -47.49 34.35
N GLN A 756 -21.09 -47.44 33.58
CA GLN A 756 -20.64 -48.57 32.77
C GLN A 756 -20.17 -49.75 33.63
N ARG A 757 -19.51 -49.49 34.80
CA ARG A 757 -19.16 -50.49 35.82
C ARG A 757 -20.41 -51.10 36.44
N ALA A 758 -21.38 -50.30 36.80
CA ALA A 758 -22.68 -50.79 37.36
C ALA A 758 -23.44 -51.67 36.36
N VAL A 759 -23.52 -51.26 35.08
CA VAL A 759 -24.15 -52.07 34.01
C VAL A 759 -23.42 -53.39 33.83
N SER A 760 -22.07 -53.40 33.77
CA SER A 760 -21.29 -54.64 33.66
C SER A 760 -21.51 -55.60 34.83
N ALA A 761 -21.61 -55.08 36.06
CA ALA A 761 -21.89 -55.89 37.24
C ALA A 761 -23.32 -56.50 37.25
N ILE A 762 -24.29 -55.77 36.69
CA ILE A 762 -25.67 -56.29 36.52
C ILE A 762 -25.68 -57.40 35.45
N ASP A 763 -25.00 -57.18 34.34
CA ASP A 763 -24.88 -58.15 33.25
C ASP A 763 -24.24 -59.46 33.70
N GLU A 764 -23.21 -59.38 34.57
CA GLU A 764 -22.56 -60.54 35.18
C GLU A 764 -23.52 -61.31 36.12
N LYS A 765 -24.26 -60.60 36.97
CA LYS A 765 -25.32 -61.21 37.79
C LYS A 765 -26.43 -61.90 36.96
N VAL A 766 -26.85 -61.25 35.88
CA VAL A 766 -27.85 -61.82 34.95
C VAL A 766 -27.31 -63.10 34.29
N LYS A 767 -26.02 -63.13 33.94
CA LYS A 767 -25.36 -64.35 33.43
C LYS A 767 -25.32 -65.49 34.42
N ASP A 768 -25.04 -65.18 35.69
CA ASP A 768 -25.01 -66.21 36.74
C ASP A 768 -26.38 -66.73 37.12
N LEU A 769 -27.41 -65.92 37.03
CA LEU A 769 -28.80 -66.35 37.24
C LEU A 769 -29.40 -67.15 36.03
N LYS A 770 -28.76 -67.10 34.85
CA LYS A 770 -29.10 -67.87 33.66
C LYS A 770 -28.36 -69.21 33.56
N LYS A 771 -27.34 -69.46 34.36
CA LYS A 771 -26.74 -70.76 34.60
C LYS A 771 -27.52 -71.59 35.66
#